data_99847a72078d62cce9abce36099511fd
#
_entry.id   99847a72078d62cce9abce36099511fd
#
_cell.length_a   1.000
_cell.length_b   1.000
_cell.length_c   1.000
_cell.angle_alpha   90.00
_cell.angle_beta   90.00
_cell.angle_gamma   90.00
#
_symmetry.space_group_name_H-M   'P 1'
#
loop_
_entity.id
_entity.type
_entity.pdbx_description
1 polymer ?
#
loop_
_entity_poly.entity_id
_entity_poly.type
_entity_poly.pdbx_seq_one_letter_code
_entity_poly.pdbx_strand_id
1 'polypeptide(L)'
;MAEDRRFPVLVGRQRQTGLLTAALVQAVDGASGSTVLLRGDAGVGKSTLVAWVERLARERGFTVLRAVGTEAETDLAFGALHQAFWSLLQHSDALSAHQREALDSAFGIRSGTPSGFAVGAATLALLERAVRTAPVLLVLDDLHWIDSSSATVFAFLHRRCAELPVVIVGASRANGPAAQTWSAEAVDVPALPREDAALLLGTRYPELAVPARERVLAEAAGNPLALVELPRQLADAQQRGAAPLPERLPLGRKLERMFAERLGTVTPEVGRLLLLGALATGPDSGSAEWLRALADENAREILERIEAEGLARLDQAGQLVFRHPLVRTAVVSAASDTARREAHRALSEALAPEDPRRLVHEAAAALLPDEDLAHRLQEAGHELARRGGEAEGALLLERAAVLSPSSCDRVRRLTRAAVMSARGGQLRHTAALVEELRSSTVPQDIAPLFSYAVVYADQSHRVDFESSAALLPAALDALTAPGADTFGGLVEQAWFKLLLAATYTDDPWAWRALERHRDDVSDVGRLCLRAWTEPGPDAAAALLATADGMTEEQEAGAAWLLLWTASALDNPDSALWQRFSGLHGYATQGSVAKAKAHQDYLLGHWDRAAVCLREAEEADELGYHTNGLMFRQYYAHFLAGRGDVAGLQEIERTIGPVATRARMRYVLDRLTHLRGLAALAHRRYEEAYAHFCELTPPGRLPGGQPWHHTLVLDLVTAAVHTGRLDEARAHLAAGAAARSAEISGRHAFLCAAATALAADDPEAEAAYLAAYAVPGAEQWVFDLARLRLAHGAWLRRRHRPGARETLRAAHHVFRRLRATPWAAQCEEELRAAGDSVALPQDGPAADPSGLTGQELRIARLAATGLTNKEIGRQLRLSPRTVGAHLYKIFPKLGITSRAALAHALDGG
;
A
#
# COMPACT_ATOMS: atom_id res chain seq x y z
N MET A 1 -3.43 -27.86 45.18
CA MET A 1 -3.63 -26.45 44.77
C MET A 1 -2.29 -25.89 44.31
N ALA A 2 -1.83 -26.32 43.15
CA ALA A 2 -0.58 -25.86 42.54
C ALA A 2 -0.76 -25.95 41.02
N GLU A 3 -1.55 -25.01 40.45
CA GLU A 3 -1.78 -25.05 38.99
C GLU A 3 -2.20 -23.70 38.44
N ASP A 4 -1.87 -22.56 39.08
CA ASP A 4 -2.24 -21.27 38.48
C ASP A 4 -1.04 -20.28 38.41
N ARG A 5 0.10 -20.76 37.85
CA ARG A 5 1.28 -19.92 37.55
C ARG A 5 1.35 -19.49 36.06
N ARG A 6 0.23 -19.43 35.35
CA ARG A 6 0.26 -19.49 33.87
C ARG A 6 0.37 -18.18 33.11
N PHE A 7 0.15 -16.99 33.70
CA PHE A 7 0.14 -15.78 32.83
C PHE A 7 0.72 -14.55 33.53
N PRO A 8 1.54 -13.76 32.82
CA PRO A 8 1.89 -12.43 33.29
C PRO A 8 0.61 -11.59 33.39
N VAL A 9 0.37 -11.00 34.51
CA VAL A 9 -0.75 -10.07 34.72
C VAL A 9 -0.54 -8.88 33.79
N LEU A 10 -1.47 -8.65 32.85
CA LEU A 10 -1.47 -7.50 31.95
C LEU A 10 -2.01 -6.28 32.73
N VAL A 11 -1.12 -5.55 33.36
CA VAL A 11 -1.44 -4.33 34.08
C VAL A 11 -1.36 -3.13 33.14
N GLY A 12 -2.34 -2.22 33.20
CA GLY A 12 -2.32 -0.96 32.46
C GLY A 12 -2.44 -1.09 30.93
N ARG A 13 -3.04 -2.17 30.43
CA ARG A 13 -3.17 -2.45 28.98
C ARG A 13 -4.61 -2.58 28.48
N GLN A 14 -5.57 -2.01 29.23
CA GLN A 14 -7.01 -2.16 28.94
C GLN A 14 -7.37 -1.69 27.53
N ARG A 15 -6.81 -0.56 27.07
CA ARG A 15 -7.04 -0.03 25.72
C ARG A 15 -6.54 -1.00 24.64
N GLN A 16 -5.32 -1.49 24.78
CA GLN A 16 -4.71 -2.40 23.81
C GLN A 16 -5.42 -3.75 23.76
N THR A 17 -5.74 -4.31 24.95
CA THR A 17 -6.49 -5.57 25.03
C THR A 17 -7.93 -5.41 24.53
N GLY A 18 -8.57 -4.26 24.75
CA GLY A 18 -9.89 -3.95 24.20
C GLY A 18 -9.90 -3.93 22.68
N LEU A 19 -8.94 -3.24 22.05
CA LEU A 19 -8.81 -3.19 20.60
C LEU A 19 -8.52 -4.57 19.99
N LEU A 20 -7.58 -5.32 20.57
CA LEU A 20 -7.27 -6.68 20.10
C LEU A 20 -8.46 -7.63 20.27
N THR A 21 -9.22 -7.49 21.34
CA THR A 21 -10.46 -8.28 21.55
C THR A 21 -11.51 -7.91 20.52
N ALA A 22 -11.73 -6.62 20.27
CA ALA A 22 -12.67 -6.14 19.27
C ALA A 22 -12.34 -6.67 17.86
N ALA A 23 -11.05 -6.68 17.48
CA ALA A 23 -10.60 -7.25 16.23
C ALA A 23 -10.94 -8.75 16.09
N LEU A 24 -10.73 -9.54 17.14
CA LEU A 24 -11.12 -10.97 17.13
C LEU A 24 -12.63 -11.17 17.07
N VAL A 25 -13.41 -10.35 17.78
CA VAL A 25 -14.89 -10.42 17.73
C VAL A 25 -15.41 -10.06 16.35
N GLN A 26 -14.89 -8.99 15.77
CA GLN A 26 -15.27 -8.55 14.41
C GLN A 26 -15.03 -9.64 13.36
N ALA A 27 -13.92 -10.37 13.47
CA ALA A 27 -13.62 -11.47 12.54
C ALA A 27 -14.59 -12.66 12.68
N VAL A 28 -15.08 -12.93 13.89
CA VAL A 28 -16.06 -14.02 14.12
C VAL A 28 -17.47 -13.60 13.72
N ASP A 29 -17.93 -12.43 14.18
CA ASP A 29 -19.33 -12.00 14.03
C ASP A 29 -19.59 -11.35 12.67
N GLY A 30 -18.63 -10.60 12.14
CA GLY A 30 -18.75 -9.82 10.89
C GLY A 30 -18.14 -10.48 9.67
N ALA A 31 -17.47 -11.64 9.80
CA ALA A 31 -16.66 -12.28 8.76
C ALA A 31 -15.71 -11.31 8.03
N SER A 32 -15.26 -10.26 8.71
CA SER A 32 -14.39 -9.20 8.17
C SER A 32 -13.05 -9.17 8.90
N GLY A 33 -11.98 -8.98 8.12
CA GLY A 33 -10.62 -8.94 8.64
C GLY A 33 -10.23 -7.58 9.21
N SER A 34 -9.23 -7.59 10.07
CA SER A 34 -8.64 -6.38 10.62
C SER A 34 -7.14 -6.55 10.85
N THR A 35 -6.41 -5.44 10.82
CA THR A 35 -4.97 -5.44 11.09
C THR A 35 -4.67 -4.44 12.20
N VAL A 36 -3.95 -4.91 13.22
CA VAL A 36 -3.53 -4.11 14.37
C VAL A 36 -2.01 -4.13 14.46
N LEU A 37 -1.38 -2.96 14.41
CA LEU A 37 0.07 -2.81 14.54
C LEU A 37 0.43 -2.27 15.93
N LEU A 38 1.05 -3.09 16.78
CA LEU A 38 1.54 -2.69 18.09
C LEU A 38 2.89 -1.98 17.93
N ARG A 39 2.96 -0.70 18.27
CA ARG A 39 4.17 0.12 18.24
C ARG A 39 4.65 0.48 19.63
N GLY A 40 5.95 0.51 19.85
CA GLY A 40 6.51 0.97 21.11
C GLY A 40 7.96 0.58 21.29
N ASP A 41 8.59 1.13 22.32
CA ASP A 41 9.99 0.90 22.64
C ASP A 41 10.29 -0.56 23.04
N ALA A 42 11.57 -0.91 23.12
CA ALA A 42 11.99 -2.23 23.59
C ALA A 42 11.57 -2.42 25.07
N GLY A 43 11.06 -3.60 25.40
CA GLY A 43 10.70 -3.95 26.78
C GLY A 43 9.35 -3.43 27.26
N VAL A 44 8.57 -2.66 26.48
CA VAL A 44 7.26 -2.12 26.88
C VAL A 44 6.14 -3.16 26.93
N GLY A 45 6.40 -4.40 26.50
CA GLY A 45 5.44 -5.52 26.62
C GLY A 45 4.66 -5.84 25.36
N LYS A 46 5.13 -5.48 24.16
CA LYS A 46 4.51 -5.84 22.88
C LYS A 46 4.34 -7.36 22.71
N SER A 47 5.43 -8.12 22.84
CA SER A 47 5.40 -9.60 22.75
C SER A 47 4.53 -10.24 23.83
N THR A 48 4.32 -9.58 24.97
CA THR A 48 3.38 -10.04 26.00
C THR A 48 1.93 -9.87 25.57
N LEU A 49 1.61 -8.75 24.90
CA LEU A 49 0.30 -8.52 24.29
C LEU A 49 0.05 -9.51 23.13
N VAL A 50 1.07 -9.76 22.32
CA VAL A 50 1.04 -10.77 21.25
C VAL A 50 0.72 -12.15 21.83
N ALA A 51 1.45 -12.61 22.84
CA ALA A 51 1.20 -13.89 23.50
C ALA A 51 -0.20 -13.96 24.14
N TRP A 52 -0.69 -12.83 24.66
CA TRP A 52 -2.04 -12.76 25.23
C TRP A 52 -3.12 -12.90 24.14
N VAL A 53 -3.00 -12.19 23.00
CA VAL A 53 -4.00 -12.28 21.93
C VAL A 53 -3.98 -13.64 21.24
N GLU A 54 -2.80 -14.27 21.09
CA GLU A 54 -2.68 -15.64 20.57
C GLU A 54 -3.47 -16.64 21.41
N ARG A 55 -3.35 -16.55 22.73
CA ARG A 55 -4.10 -17.41 23.61
C ARG A 55 -5.61 -17.18 23.49
N LEU A 56 -6.02 -15.91 23.56
CA LEU A 56 -7.42 -15.54 23.46
C LEU A 56 -8.04 -16.02 22.14
N ALA A 57 -7.27 -15.95 21.07
CA ALA A 57 -7.68 -16.44 19.76
C ALA A 57 -7.85 -17.97 19.76
N ARG A 58 -6.89 -18.72 20.34
CA ARG A 58 -7.03 -20.19 20.47
C ARG A 58 -8.25 -20.59 21.30
N GLU A 59 -8.51 -19.87 22.42
CA GLU A 59 -9.71 -20.09 23.23
C GLU A 59 -11.01 -19.84 22.48
N ARG A 60 -10.97 -18.98 21.44
CA ARG A 60 -12.09 -18.65 20.55
C ARG A 60 -12.13 -19.48 19.26
N GLY A 61 -11.29 -20.49 19.13
CA GLY A 61 -11.29 -21.41 18.01
C GLY A 61 -10.59 -20.90 16.74
N PHE A 62 -9.73 -19.85 16.86
CA PHE A 62 -8.92 -19.39 15.72
C PHE A 62 -7.79 -20.36 15.41
N THR A 63 -7.49 -20.51 14.12
CA THR A 63 -6.19 -21.02 13.67
C THR A 63 -5.16 -19.92 13.82
N VAL A 64 -4.10 -20.19 14.59
CA VAL A 64 -3.04 -19.19 14.84
C VAL A 64 -1.83 -19.51 13.98
N LEU A 65 -1.46 -18.58 13.11
CA LEU A 65 -0.25 -18.58 12.30
C LEU A 65 0.72 -17.57 12.89
N ARG A 66 2.01 -17.91 12.98
CA ARG A 66 3.00 -17.06 13.62
C ARG A 66 4.29 -16.98 12.81
N ALA A 67 4.80 -15.77 12.66
CA ALA A 67 6.19 -15.52 12.29
C ALA A 67 6.85 -14.59 13.32
N VAL A 68 8.13 -14.80 13.54
CA VAL A 68 8.96 -13.96 14.42
C VAL A 68 10.15 -13.50 13.60
N GLY A 69 10.28 -12.19 13.39
CA GLY A 69 11.46 -11.62 12.76
C GLY A 69 12.70 -11.80 13.62
N THR A 70 13.79 -12.20 13.01
CA THR A 70 15.10 -12.29 13.67
C THR A 70 16.13 -11.58 12.83
N GLU A 71 17.02 -10.82 13.46
CA GLU A 71 18.07 -10.05 12.78
C GLU A 71 18.92 -10.92 11.86
N ALA A 72 19.17 -12.17 12.26
CA ALA A 72 19.96 -13.12 11.51
C ALA A 72 19.24 -13.73 10.27
N GLU A 73 17.92 -13.60 10.19
CA GLU A 73 17.12 -14.14 9.08
C GLU A 73 16.59 -13.04 8.14
N THR A 74 16.96 -11.79 8.39
CA THR A 74 16.55 -10.63 7.56
C THR A 74 16.95 -10.80 6.09
N ASP A 75 18.01 -11.56 5.83
CA ASP A 75 18.56 -11.85 4.50
C ASP A 75 18.05 -13.18 3.90
N LEU A 76 17.18 -13.91 4.60
CA LEU A 76 16.63 -15.17 4.13
C LEU A 76 15.29 -14.94 3.43
N ALA A 77 15.29 -14.88 2.10
CA ALA A 77 14.08 -14.64 1.33
C ALA A 77 12.96 -15.63 1.69
N PHE A 78 11.77 -15.10 1.97
CA PHE A 78 10.57 -15.85 2.37
C PHE A 78 10.70 -16.66 3.66
N GLY A 79 11.73 -16.43 4.49
CA GLY A 79 11.93 -17.16 5.74
C GLY A 79 10.77 -17.01 6.72
N ALA A 80 10.34 -15.78 6.98
CA ALA A 80 9.19 -15.51 7.87
C ALA A 80 7.87 -16.00 7.27
N LEU A 81 7.69 -15.94 5.96
CA LEU A 81 6.52 -16.49 5.28
C LEU A 81 6.45 -18.01 5.43
N HIS A 82 7.56 -18.68 5.21
CA HIS A 82 7.68 -20.12 5.42
C HIS A 82 7.32 -20.49 6.87
N GLN A 83 7.88 -19.79 7.86
CA GLN A 83 7.58 -20.00 9.27
C GLN A 83 6.09 -19.90 9.58
N ALA A 84 5.41 -18.88 9.07
CA ALA A 84 3.99 -18.67 9.33
C ALA A 84 3.10 -19.71 8.64
N PHE A 85 3.39 -20.07 7.39
CA PHE A 85 2.48 -20.83 6.54
C PHE A 85 2.83 -22.32 6.41
N TRP A 86 3.94 -22.78 6.98
CA TRP A 86 4.37 -24.18 6.93
C TRP A 86 3.27 -25.18 7.30
N SER A 87 2.52 -24.88 8.36
CA SER A 87 1.43 -25.75 8.80
C SER A 87 0.26 -25.84 7.81
N LEU A 88 0.10 -24.86 6.93
CA LEU A 88 -0.95 -24.85 5.91
C LEU A 88 -0.53 -25.51 4.60
N LEU A 89 0.77 -25.75 4.38
CA LEU A 89 1.27 -26.39 3.16
C LEU A 89 0.78 -27.84 2.99
N GLN A 90 0.44 -28.53 4.06
CA GLN A 90 -0.22 -29.85 3.98
C GLN A 90 -1.58 -29.79 3.28
N HIS A 91 -2.16 -28.62 3.08
CA HIS A 91 -3.41 -28.40 2.34
C HIS A 91 -3.15 -27.82 0.93
N SER A 92 -1.91 -27.82 0.45
CA SER A 92 -1.51 -27.28 -0.86
C SER A 92 -2.14 -28.03 -2.05
N ASP A 93 -2.72 -29.22 -1.82
CA ASP A 93 -3.46 -29.97 -2.85
C ASP A 93 -4.67 -29.21 -3.40
N ALA A 94 -5.17 -28.20 -2.68
CA ALA A 94 -6.27 -27.36 -3.11
C ALA A 94 -5.83 -26.15 -3.97
N LEU A 95 -4.52 -25.91 -4.08
CA LEU A 95 -3.96 -24.84 -4.92
C LEU A 95 -3.91 -25.27 -6.38
N SER A 96 -4.03 -24.32 -7.31
CA SER A 96 -3.69 -24.56 -8.71
C SER A 96 -2.24 -25.03 -8.84
N ALA A 97 -1.92 -25.71 -9.93
CA ALA A 97 -0.56 -26.20 -10.17
C ALA A 97 0.46 -25.04 -10.10
N HIS A 98 0.12 -23.91 -10.68
CA HIS A 98 0.94 -22.69 -10.69
C HIS A 98 1.13 -22.05 -9.31
N GLN A 99 0.07 -21.93 -8.51
CA GLN A 99 0.16 -21.42 -7.14
C GLN A 99 1.03 -22.32 -6.26
N ARG A 100 0.93 -23.63 -6.42
CA ARG A 100 1.77 -24.59 -5.71
C ARG A 100 3.24 -24.43 -6.12
N GLU A 101 3.49 -24.35 -7.43
CA GLU A 101 4.84 -24.16 -7.97
C GLU A 101 5.49 -22.87 -7.47
N ALA A 102 4.71 -21.77 -7.37
CA ALA A 102 5.21 -20.51 -6.83
C ALA A 102 5.65 -20.64 -5.36
N LEU A 103 4.87 -21.31 -4.52
CA LEU A 103 5.24 -21.56 -3.12
C LEU A 103 6.42 -22.53 -3.00
N ASP A 104 6.40 -23.64 -3.77
CA ASP A 104 7.47 -24.62 -3.78
C ASP A 104 8.80 -23.98 -4.19
N SER A 105 8.75 -23.05 -5.17
CA SER A 105 9.94 -22.32 -5.61
C SER A 105 10.40 -21.27 -4.59
N ALA A 106 9.46 -20.54 -3.96
CA ALA A 106 9.79 -19.56 -2.91
C ALA A 106 10.45 -20.23 -1.70
N PHE A 107 10.00 -21.44 -1.36
CA PHE A 107 10.52 -22.20 -0.22
C PHE A 107 11.70 -23.12 -0.60
N GLY A 108 12.21 -23.03 -1.83
CA GLY A 108 13.38 -23.80 -2.27
C GLY A 108 13.12 -25.30 -2.46
N ILE A 109 11.86 -25.75 -2.49
CA ILE A 109 11.46 -27.15 -2.71
C ILE A 109 11.65 -27.54 -4.18
N ARG A 110 11.46 -26.58 -5.08
CA ARG A 110 11.66 -26.71 -6.54
C ARG A 110 12.51 -25.59 -7.09
N SER A 111 13.25 -25.88 -8.15
CA SER A 111 13.91 -24.84 -8.95
C SER A 111 12.89 -24.10 -9.81
N GLY A 112 12.80 -22.79 -9.66
CA GLY A 112 11.89 -21.91 -10.41
C GLY A 112 12.06 -20.47 -9.95
N THR A 113 11.54 -19.52 -10.72
CA THR A 113 11.53 -18.08 -10.38
C THR A 113 10.09 -17.66 -10.06
N PRO A 114 9.61 -17.78 -8.81
CA PRO A 114 8.28 -17.28 -8.49
C PRO A 114 8.31 -15.74 -8.48
N SER A 115 7.37 -15.11 -9.14
CA SER A 115 7.14 -13.69 -8.87
C SER A 115 6.62 -13.53 -7.43
N GLY A 116 7.04 -12.52 -6.70
CA GLY A 116 6.53 -12.23 -5.34
C GLY A 116 5.01 -12.12 -5.29
N PHE A 117 4.40 -11.78 -6.43
CA PHE A 117 2.95 -11.82 -6.63
C PHE A 117 2.36 -13.23 -6.62
N ALA A 118 2.92 -14.15 -7.40
CA ALA A 118 2.43 -15.53 -7.45
C ALA A 118 2.49 -16.16 -6.04
N VAL A 119 3.55 -15.87 -5.28
CA VAL A 119 3.68 -16.27 -3.87
C VAL A 119 2.58 -15.62 -3.02
N GLY A 120 2.34 -14.32 -3.17
CA GLY A 120 1.28 -13.62 -2.43
C GLY A 120 -0.12 -14.16 -2.74
N ALA A 121 -0.44 -14.40 -4.02
CA ALA A 121 -1.71 -14.95 -4.45
C ALA A 121 -1.90 -16.41 -3.95
N ALA A 122 -0.86 -17.21 -4.00
CA ALA A 122 -0.88 -18.56 -3.48
C ALA A 122 -1.06 -18.58 -1.95
N THR A 123 -0.40 -17.66 -1.24
CA THR A 123 -0.55 -17.49 0.21
C THR A 123 -1.96 -17.04 0.58
N LEU A 124 -2.54 -16.11 -0.19
CA LEU A 124 -3.94 -15.70 0.00
C LEU A 124 -4.91 -16.86 -0.20
N ALA A 125 -4.72 -17.67 -1.25
CA ALA A 125 -5.54 -18.86 -1.50
C ALA A 125 -5.45 -19.88 -0.35
N LEU A 126 -4.28 -20.05 0.28
CA LEU A 126 -4.15 -20.87 1.50
C LEU A 126 -4.95 -20.29 2.66
N LEU A 127 -4.91 -18.95 2.85
CA LEU A 127 -5.72 -18.28 3.88
C LEU A 127 -7.22 -18.43 3.61
N GLU A 128 -7.68 -18.18 2.38
CA GLU A 128 -9.06 -18.38 1.97
C GLU A 128 -9.55 -19.82 2.23
N ARG A 129 -8.65 -20.76 2.11
CA ARG A 129 -8.95 -22.16 2.44
C ARG A 129 -9.02 -22.37 3.95
N ALA A 130 -8.06 -21.85 4.69
CA ALA A 130 -7.98 -21.97 6.15
C ALA A 130 -9.21 -21.35 6.83
N VAL A 131 -9.67 -20.20 6.39
CA VAL A 131 -10.82 -19.49 6.98
C VAL A 131 -12.15 -20.21 6.76
N ARG A 132 -12.23 -21.16 5.84
CA ARG A 132 -13.43 -22.01 5.68
C ARG A 132 -13.62 -22.99 6.85
N THR A 133 -12.55 -23.28 7.58
CA THR A 133 -12.57 -24.21 8.71
C THR A 133 -12.67 -23.45 10.04
N ALA A 134 -11.91 -22.37 10.18
CA ALA A 134 -11.87 -21.53 11.38
C ALA A 134 -11.33 -20.14 11.02
N PRO A 135 -11.73 -19.07 11.73
CA PRO A 135 -11.10 -17.77 11.56
C PRO A 135 -9.58 -17.86 11.86
N VAL A 136 -8.79 -16.99 11.22
CA VAL A 136 -7.34 -17.04 11.31
C VAL A 136 -6.80 -15.83 12.06
N LEU A 137 -5.87 -16.05 12.98
CA LEU A 137 -5.01 -15.02 13.55
C LEU A 137 -3.60 -15.21 12.99
N LEU A 138 -3.12 -14.21 12.22
CA LEU A 138 -1.74 -14.13 11.77
C LEU A 138 -0.96 -13.17 12.68
N VAL A 139 0.05 -13.70 13.36
CA VAL A 139 0.92 -12.96 14.27
C VAL A 139 2.28 -12.75 13.64
N LEU A 140 2.73 -11.48 13.62
CA LEU A 140 4.01 -11.07 13.10
C LEU A 140 4.77 -10.29 14.19
N ASP A 141 5.58 -11.01 14.96
CA ASP A 141 6.37 -10.39 16.04
C ASP A 141 7.71 -9.90 15.50
N ASP A 142 8.21 -8.79 16.06
CA ASP A 142 9.45 -8.13 15.64
C ASP A 142 9.52 -7.87 14.11
N LEU A 143 8.46 -7.26 13.55
CA LEU A 143 8.31 -6.92 12.12
C LEU A 143 9.54 -6.25 11.51
N HIS A 144 10.32 -5.51 12.30
CA HIS A 144 11.52 -4.81 11.83
C HIS A 144 12.69 -5.75 11.49
N TRP A 145 12.58 -7.03 11.80
CA TRP A 145 13.55 -8.08 11.47
C TRP A 145 12.99 -9.13 10.49
N ILE A 146 11.80 -8.92 9.95
CA ILE A 146 11.25 -9.79 8.90
C ILE A 146 11.93 -9.47 7.57
N ASP A 147 12.30 -10.51 6.81
CA ASP A 147 12.88 -10.39 5.48
C ASP A 147 11.95 -9.62 4.53
N SER A 148 12.53 -8.88 3.60
CA SER A 148 11.82 -7.98 2.69
C SER A 148 10.81 -8.70 1.81
N SER A 149 11.11 -9.92 1.37
CA SER A 149 10.22 -10.72 0.52
C SER A 149 8.97 -11.15 1.29
N SER A 150 9.13 -11.66 2.53
CA SER A 150 8.00 -11.97 3.42
C SER A 150 7.20 -10.73 3.79
N ALA A 151 7.87 -9.62 4.11
CA ALA A 151 7.22 -8.36 4.47
C ALA A 151 6.32 -7.85 3.33
N THR A 152 6.76 -7.99 2.08
CA THR A 152 5.98 -7.65 0.89
C THR A 152 4.72 -8.51 0.78
N VAL A 153 4.83 -9.82 1.01
CA VAL A 153 3.67 -10.74 1.00
C VAL A 153 2.72 -10.42 2.15
N PHE A 154 3.22 -10.16 3.36
CA PHE A 154 2.35 -9.81 4.50
C PHE A 154 1.64 -8.46 4.29
N ALA A 155 2.30 -7.47 3.72
CA ALA A 155 1.67 -6.21 3.34
C ALA A 155 0.58 -6.41 2.25
N PHE A 156 0.79 -7.37 1.36
CA PHE A 156 -0.22 -7.78 0.39
C PHE A 156 -1.44 -8.41 1.06
N LEU A 157 -1.23 -9.35 1.99
CA LEU A 157 -2.30 -10.00 2.74
C LEU A 157 -3.12 -8.99 3.56
N HIS A 158 -2.44 -8.06 4.24
CA HIS A 158 -3.07 -6.97 4.97
C HIS A 158 -4.15 -6.24 4.15
N ARG A 159 -3.83 -5.88 2.90
CA ARG A 159 -4.76 -5.15 2.03
C ARG A 159 -5.92 -5.98 1.50
N ARG A 160 -5.81 -7.33 1.52
CA ARG A 160 -6.78 -8.22 0.88
C ARG A 160 -7.61 -9.04 1.84
N CYS A 161 -7.18 -9.15 3.07
CA CYS A 161 -7.91 -9.91 4.08
C CYS A 161 -9.08 -9.14 4.72
N ALA A 162 -9.40 -7.92 4.27
CA ALA A 162 -10.47 -7.12 4.85
C ALA A 162 -11.86 -7.78 4.77
N GLU A 163 -12.10 -8.61 3.75
CA GLU A 163 -13.36 -9.34 3.55
C GLU A 163 -13.28 -10.81 4.03
N LEU A 164 -12.19 -11.20 4.67
CA LEU A 164 -11.97 -12.53 5.20
C LEU A 164 -11.95 -12.50 6.73
N PRO A 165 -12.37 -13.53 7.44
CA PRO A 165 -12.24 -13.60 8.90
C PRO A 165 -10.79 -13.86 9.33
N VAL A 166 -9.91 -12.89 9.01
CA VAL A 166 -8.48 -12.92 9.28
C VAL A 166 -8.11 -11.70 10.10
N VAL A 167 -7.52 -11.92 11.27
CA VAL A 167 -6.92 -10.86 12.09
C VAL A 167 -5.40 -10.92 11.95
N ILE A 168 -4.78 -9.81 11.58
CA ILE A 168 -3.32 -9.70 11.49
C ILE A 168 -2.86 -8.82 12.66
N VAL A 169 -1.96 -9.34 13.48
CA VAL A 169 -1.36 -8.58 14.59
C VAL A 169 0.14 -8.51 14.38
N GLY A 170 0.62 -7.29 14.11
CA GLY A 170 2.03 -6.99 13.98
C GLY A 170 2.60 -6.33 15.24
N ALA A 171 3.87 -6.60 15.58
CA ALA A 171 4.59 -5.86 16.60
C ALA A 171 5.90 -5.29 16.05
N SER A 172 6.14 -3.98 16.25
CA SER A 172 7.32 -3.29 15.74
C SER A 172 7.86 -2.26 16.74
N ARG A 173 9.12 -1.84 16.56
CA ARG A 173 9.66 -0.65 17.23
C ARG A 173 9.04 0.61 16.63
N ALA A 174 8.96 1.69 17.44
CA ALA A 174 8.33 2.94 17.04
C ALA A 174 8.92 3.56 15.74
N ASN A 175 10.23 3.37 15.52
CA ASN A 175 10.97 3.92 14.37
C ASN A 175 11.40 2.83 13.36
N GLY A 176 10.80 1.65 13.38
CA GLY A 176 11.14 0.56 12.46
C GLY A 176 10.62 0.81 11.04
N PRO A 177 11.36 0.42 9.97
CA PRO A 177 10.93 0.61 8.58
C PRO A 177 9.60 -0.06 8.25
N ALA A 178 9.29 -1.19 8.85
CA ALA A 178 8.01 -1.88 8.68
C ALA A 178 6.82 -1.09 9.26
N ALA A 179 7.05 -0.25 10.26
CA ALA A 179 6.01 0.61 10.82
C ALA A 179 5.55 1.71 9.86
N GLN A 180 6.32 2.00 8.82
CA GLN A 180 6.03 3.01 7.80
C GLN A 180 5.33 2.40 6.57
N THR A 181 5.35 1.08 6.41
CA THR A 181 4.89 0.39 5.20
C THR A 181 3.43 -0.09 5.28
N TRP A 182 2.86 -0.12 6.50
CA TRP A 182 1.53 -0.66 6.72
C TRP A 182 0.54 0.47 7.07
N SER A 183 -0.46 0.68 6.23
CA SER A 183 -1.62 1.56 6.50
C SER A 183 -2.60 0.94 7.52
N ALA A 184 -2.07 0.22 8.51
CA ALA A 184 -2.85 -0.43 9.56
C ALA A 184 -3.10 0.50 10.74
N GLU A 185 -4.13 0.22 11.53
CA GLU A 185 -4.39 0.93 12.78
C GLU A 185 -3.20 0.73 13.74
N ALA A 186 -2.41 1.78 13.91
CA ALA A 186 -1.27 1.76 14.79
C ALA A 186 -1.71 1.98 16.23
N VAL A 187 -1.42 1.00 17.07
CA VAL A 187 -1.72 1.03 18.51
C VAL A 187 -0.42 1.22 19.28
N ASP A 188 -0.24 2.40 19.84
CA ASP A 188 0.92 2.68 20.66
C ASP A 188 0.86 1.90 21.96
N VAL A 189 2.01 1.31 22.32
CA VAL A 189 2.24 0.62 23.57
C VAL A 189 3.25 1.45 24.40
N PRO A 190 2.78 2.47 25.14
CA PRO A 190 3.65 3.35 25.92
C PRO A 190 4.21 2.65 27.14
N ALA A 191 5.17 3.29 27.82
CA ALA A 191 5.56 2.92 29.18
C ALA A 191 4.33 2.92 30.10
N LEU A 192 4.34 2.09 31.13
CA LEU A 192 3.27 2.05 32.13
C LEU A 192 3.22 3.35 32.94
N PRO A 193 2.02 3.89 33.22
CA PRO A 193 1.84 4.93 34.21
C PRO A 193 2.37 4.47 35.59
N ARG A 194 2.76 5.42 36.44
CA ARG A 194 3.36 5.11 37.76
C ARG A 194 2.51 4.18 38.60
N GLU A 195 1.18 4.34 38.59
CA GLU A 195 0.25 3.51 39.35
C GLU A 195 0.27 2.05 38.86
N ASP A 196 0.20 1.85 37.58
CA ASP A 196 0.24 0.52 36.95
C ASP A 196 1.62 -0.14 37.10
N ALA A 197 2.70 0.66 37.01
CA ALA A 197 4.05 0.20 37.28
C ALA A 197 4.23 -0.27 38.74
N ALA A 198 3.67 0.46 39.69
CA ALA A 198 3.68 0.10 41.11
C ALA A 198 2.86 -1.17 41.36
N LEU A 199 1.71 -1.32 40.69
CA LEU A 199 0.89 -2.51 40.79
C LEU A 199 1.60 -3.76 40.23
N LEU A 200 2.24 -3.63 39.08
CA LEU A 200 3.03 -4.70 38.45
C LEU A 200 4.19 -5.13 39.37
N LEU A 201 4.93 -4.14 39.88
CA LEU A 201 6.07 -4.38 40.74
C LEU A 201 5.65 -5.03 42.07
N GLY A 202 4.58 -4.53 42.71
CA GLY A 202 4.05 -5.07 43.96
C GLY A 202 3.50 -6.49 43.82
N THR A 203 2.85 -6.80 42.65
CA THR A 203 2.36 -8.14 42.39
C THR A 203 3.51 -9.14 42.18
N ARG A 204 4.60 -8.70 41.52
CA ARG A 204 5.72 -9.58 41.17
C ARG A 204 6.74 -9.74 42.30
N TYR A 205 6.92 -8.68 43.08
CA TYR A 205 7.88 -8.60 44.18
C TYR A 205 7.21 -8.02 45.47
N PRO A 206 6.31 -8.78 46.10
CA PRO A 206 5.53 -8.28 47.24
C PRO A 206 6.41 -7.93 48.44
N GLU A 207 7.56 -8.59 48.60
CA GLU A 207 8.48 -8.41 49.71
C GLU A 207 9.54 -7.32 49.53
N LEU A 208 9.50 -6.62 48.35
CA LEU A 208 10.47 -5.57 48.06
C LEU A 208 10.26 -4.38 49.01
N ALA A 209 11.30 -4.00 49.76
CA ALA A 209 11.25 -2.90 50.70
C ALA A 209 10.89 -1.57 50.04
N VAL A 210 10.19 -0.70 50.75
CA VAL A 210 9.69 0.58 50.20
C VAL A 210 10.81 1.41 49.54
N PRO A 211 12.03 1.61 50.10
CA PRO A 211 13.09 2.34 49.45
C PRO A 211 13.56 1.73 48.13
N ALA A 212 13.66 0.38 48.07
CA ALA A 212 14.04 -0.34 46.89
C ALA A 212 12.93 -0.26 45.81
N ARG A 213 11.66 -0.35 46.23
CA ARG A 213 10.49 -0.21 45.35
C ARG A 213 10.45 1.18 44.71
N GLU A 214 10.56 2.23 45.50
CA GLU A 214 10.54 3.61 44.98
C GLU A 214 11.70 3.86 44.01
N ARG A 215 12.88 3.33 44.32
CA ARG A 215 14.05 3.43 43.48
C ARG A 215 13.86 2.71 42.15
N VAL A 216 13.35 1.48 42.17
CA VAL A 216 13.07 0.70 40.96
C VAL A 216 12.00 1.39 40.11
N LEU A 217 10.93 1.93 40.69
CA LEU A 217 9.90 2.67 39.97
C LEU A 217 10.46 3.91 39.28
N ALA A 218 11.32 4.67 39.97
CA ALA A 218 11.94 5.86 39.41
C ALA A 218 12.85 5.52 38.22
N GLU A 219 13.67 4.48 38.34
CA GLU A 219 14.67 4.12 37.34
C GLU A 219 14.10 3.27 36.19
N ALA A 220 13.05 2.47 36.40
CA ALA A 220 12.36 1.75 35.37
C ALA A 220 11.56 2.68 34.41
N ALA A 221 11.21 3.89 34.89
CA ALA A 221 10.43 4.88 34.14
C ALA A 221 9.19 4.26 33.42
N GLY A 222 8.52 3.31 34.10
CA GLY A 222 7.35 2.61 33.56
C GLY A 222 7.65 1.51 32.56
N ASN A 223 8.90 1.17 32.26
CA ASN A 223 9.24 0.06 31.38
C ASN A 223 9.01 -1.30 32.07
N PRO A 224 8.06 -2.15 31.63
CA PRO A 224 7.73 -3.42 32.29
C PRO A 224 8.90 -4.39 32.43
N LEU A 225 9.78 -4.44 31.42
CA LEU A 225 10.96 -5.31 31.47
C LEU A 225 11.91 -4.85 32.57
N ALA A 226 12.17 -3.53 32.68
CA ALA A 226 13.00 -2.97 33.72
C ALA A 226 12.39 -3.20 35.14
N LEU A 227 11.07 -3.06 35.27
CA LEU A 227 10.35 -3.35 36.51
C LEU A 227 10.52 -4.80 36.98
N VAL A 228 10.65 -5.75 36.05
CA VAL A 228 10.83 -7.17 36.36
C VAL A 228 12.31 -7.51 36.58
N GLU A 229 13.23 -6.90 35.89
CA GLU A 229 14.65 -7.28 35.89
C GLU A 229 15.49 -6.49 36.93
N LEU A 230 15.16 -5.21 37.18
CA LEU A 230 15.90 -4.41 38.14
C LEU A 230 15.90 -5.00 39.57
N PRO A 231 14.78 -5.46 40.13
CA PRO A 231 14.80 -6.08 41.47
C PRO A 231 15.68 -7.30 41.55
N ARG A 232 15.82 -8.06 40.50
CA ARG A 232 16.66 -9.28 40.47
C ARG A 232 18.15 -8.99 40.55
N GLN A 233 18.56 -7.76 40.26
CA GLN A 233 19.96 -7.33 40.35
C GLN A 233 20.34 -6.83 41.75
N LEU A 234 19.34 -6.61 42.60
CA LEU A 234 19.58 -6.23 43.98
C LEU A 234 19.92 -7.46 44.81
N ALA A 235 20.95 -7.36 45.65
CA ALA A 235 21.22 -8.39 46.63
C ALA A 235 20.03 -8.54 47.58
N ASP A 236 19.80 -9.74 48.13
CA ASP A 236 18.71 -10.02 49.06
C ASP A 236 18.61 -9.05 50.23
N ALA A 237 19.76 -8.61 50.73
CA ALA A 237 19.82 -7.60 51.78
C ALA A 237 19.32 -6.22 51.30
N GLN A 238 19.61 -5.85 50.06
CA GLN A 238 19.16 -4.60 49.45
C GLN A 238 17.67 -4.65 49.11
N GLN A 239 17.17 -5.80 48.62
CA GLN A 239 15.74 -5.99 48.37
C GLN A 239 14.92 -5.83 49.64
N ARG A 240 15.42 -6.37 50.75
CA ARG A 240 14.78 -6.27 52.10
C ARG A 240 15.07 -5.00 52.86
N GLY A 241 15.83 -4.06 52.27
CA GLY A 241 16.20 -2.81 52.94
C GLY A 241 17.23 -2.94 54.06
N ALA A 242 17.93 -4.08 54.15
CA ALA A 242 18.95 -4.36 55.17
C ALA A 242 20.36 -3.93 54.77
N ALA A 243 20.53 -3.47 53.51
CA ALA A 243 21.76 -2.89 52.99
C ALA A 243 21.46 -1.64 52.16
N PRO A 244 22.37 -0.66 52.09
CA PRO A 244 22.20 0.54 51.29
C PRO A 244 22.10 0.18 49.79
N LEU A 245 21.21 0.90 49.08
CA LEU A 245 21.08 0.79 47.62
C LEU A 245 22.26 1.48 46.95
N PRO A 246 22.69 0.99 45.79
CA PRO A 246 23.72 1.66 44.99
C PRO A 246 23.25 3.07 44.53
N GLU A 247 24.19 3.99 44.39
CA GLU A 247 23.93 5.43 44.19
C GLU A 247 23.14 5.72 42.90
N ARG A 248 23.17 4.84 41.90
CA ARG A 248 22.35 4.86 40.68
C ARG A 248 22.11 3.45 40.17
N LEU A 249 20.82 3.11 39.96
CA LEU A 249 20.43 1.96 39.18
C LEU A 249 20.41 2.39 37.69
N PRO A 250 20.98 1.65 36.81
CA PRO A 250 21.15 2.08 35.43
C PRO A 250 19.91 1.89 34.51
N LEU A 251 19.56 2.89 33.67
CA LEU A 251 18.41 2.93 32.76
C LEU A 251 18.82 3.07 31.28
N GLY A 252 18.01 2.58 30.38
CA GLY A 252 18.17 2.71 28.94
C GLY A 252 19.30 1.85 28.35
N ARG A 253 20.28 2.45 27.65
CA ARG A 253 21.53 1.77 27.18
C ARG A 253 22.16 0.84 28.20
N LYS A 254 21.67 0.83 29.38
CA LYS A 254 22.16 0.07 30.51
C LYS A 254 21.36 -1.22 30.80
N LEU A 255 20.14 -1.40 30.23
CA LEU A 255 19.53 -2.73 30.18
C LEU A 255 20.40 -3.66 29.32
N GLU A 256 20.91 -3.14 28.19
CA GLU A 256 21.92 -3.83 27.38
C GLU A 256 23.20 -4.12 28.16
N ARG A 257 23.69 -3.16 28.96
CA ARG A 257 24.86 -3.39 29.85
C ARG A 257 24.53 -4.36 30.97
N MET A 258 23.32 -4.33 31.52
CA MET A 258 22.90 -5.27 32.56
C MET A 258 22.88 -6.71 32.08
N PHE A 259 22.49 -6.94 30.81
CA PHE A 259 22.64 -8.23 30.17
C PHE A 259 24.11 -8.49 29.85
N ALA A 260 24.87 -7.49 29.45
CA ALA A 260 26.32 -7.61 29.20
C ALA A 260 27.11 -7.87 30.49
N GLU A 261 26.74 -7.28 31.63
CA GLU A 261 27.33 -7.56 32.94
C GLU A 261 27.01 -8.98 33.44
N ARG A 262 25.79 -9.47 33.20
CA ARG A 262 25.43 -10.88 33.42
C ARG A 262 26.23 -11.83 32.54
N LEU A 263 26.46 -11.44 31.27
CA LEU A 263 27.30 -12.19 30.35
C LEU A 263 28.78 -12.18 30.75
N GLY A 264 29.24 -11.14 31.47
CA GLY A 264 30.59 -11.05 32.04
C GLY A 264 30.83 -12.02 33.22
N THR A 265 29.78 -12.61 33.81
CA THR A 265 29.87 -13.64 34.85
C THR A 265 29.81 -15.06 34.31
N VAL A 266 29.45 -15.23 33.00
CA VAL A 266 29.43 -16.53 32.33
C VAL A 266 30.83 -16.94 31.89
N THR A 267 31.07 -18.25 31.90
CA THR A 267 32.35 -18.77 31.43
C THR A 267 32.52 -18.51 29.92
N PRO A 268 33.75 -18.42 29.40
CA PRO A 268 33.99 -18.19 27.98
C PRO A 268 33.26 -19.20 27.08
N GLU A 269 33.14 -20.45 27.53
CA GLU A 269 32.42 -21.51 26.81
C GLU A 269 30.95 -21.24 26.69
N VAL A 270 30.28 -20.80 27.78
CA VAL A 270 28.87 -20.39 27.80
C VAL A 270 28.66 -19.18 26.91
N GLY A 271 29.53 -18.18 27.01
CA GLY A 271 29.48 -16.98 26.14
C GLY A 271 29.61 -17.32 24.66
N ARG A 272 30.50 -18.23 24.30
CA ARG A 272 30.68 -18.72 22.94
C ARG A 272 29.44 -19.44 22.42
N LEU A 273 28.85 -20.33 23.20
CA LEU A 273 27.64 -21.07 22.79
C LEU A 273 26.45 -20.15 22.59
N LEU A 274 26.28 -19.19 23.50
CA LEU A 274 25.24 -18.15 23.36
C LEU A 274 25.46 -17.31 22.10
N LEU A 275 26.69 -16.94 21.79
CA LEU A 275 27.04 -16.18 20.57
C LEU A 275 26.75 -16.99 19.32
N LEU A 276 27.12 -18.27 19.28
CA LEU A 276 26.78 -19.17 18.17
C LEU A 276 25.27 -19.26 17.98
N GLY A 277 24.52 -19.50 19.04
CA GLY A 277 23.06 -19.52 18.98
C GLY A 277 22.43 -18.18 18.62
N ALA A 278 23.08 -17.06 18.98
CA ALA A 278 22.61 -15.73 18.60
C ALA A 278 22.85 -15.39 17.13
N LEU A 279 23.91 -15.90 16.53
CA LEU A 279 24.30 -15.68 15.12
C LEU A 279 23.74 -16.73 14.18
N ALA A 280 23.32 -17.89 14.68
CA ALA A 280 22.78 -18.97 13.86
C ALA A 280 21.48 -18.54 13.15
N THR A 281 21.29 -19.00 11.91
CA THR A 281 20.15 -18.67 11.04
C THR A 281 19.42 -19.93 10.55
N GLY A 282 18.10 -19.87 10.41
CA GLY A 282 17.25 -20.93 9.85
C GLY A 282 16.56 -21.86 10.87
N PRO A 283 15.60 -22.68 10.42
CA PRO A 283 14.75 -23.50 11.31
C PRO A 283 15.52 -24.55 12.12
N ASP A 284 16.65 -25.06 11.61
CA ASP A 284 17.47 -26.08 12.29
C ASP A 284 18.68 -25.51 13.03
N SER A 285 18.94 -24.23 12.87
CA SER A 285 20.17 -23.59 13.33
C SER A 285 20.22 -23.37 14.85
N GLY A 286 19.09 -23.44 15.52
CA GLY A 286 19.00 -23.40 16.98
C GLY A 286 18.81 -24.76 17.66
N SER A 287 18.87 -25.89 16.92
CA SER A 287 18.68 -27.21 17.51
C SER A 287 19.81 -27.54 18.49
N ALA A 288 19.50 -28.17 19.60
CA ALA A 288 20.51 -28.57 20.59
C ALA A 288 21.54 -29.53 20.02
N GLU A 289 21.17 -30.36 19.03
CA GLU A 289 22.08 -31.26 18.35
C GLU A 289 23.13 -30.53 17.54
N TRP A 290 22.72 -29.52 16.81
CA TRP A 290 23.57 -28.68 16.01
C TRP A 290 24.52 -27.84 16.88
N LEU A 291 24.00 -27.24 17.98
CA LEU A 291 24.84 -26.54 18.96
C LEU A 291 25.81 -27.50 19.68
N ARG A 292 25.41 -28.75 19.94
CA ARG A 292 26.31 -29.79 20.50
C ARG A 292 27.41 -30.20 19.50
N ALA A 293 27.11 -30.22 18.20
CA ALA A 293 28.12 -30.50 17.17
C ALA A 293 29.22 -29.42 17.09
N LEU A 294 28.85 -28.16 17.46
CA LEU A 294 29.81 -27.05 17.51
C LEU A 294 30.51 -26.86 18.85
N ALA A 295 29.98 -27.47 19.91
CA ALA A 295 30.54 -27.39 21.24
C ALA A 295 31.28 -28.67 21.59
N ASP A 296 32.32 -28.56 22.41
CA ASP A 296 33.08 -29.69 22.95
C ASP A 296 32.23 -30.61 23.87
N GLU A 297 32.79 -31.69 24.35
CA GLU A 297 32.11 -32.74 25.13
C GLU A 297 31.22 -32.29 26.30
N ASN A 298 31.31 -31.02 26.75
CA ASN A 298 30.57 -30.41 27.85
C ASN A 298 29.29 -29.64 27.45
N ALA A 299 28.86 -29.73 26.16
CA ALA A 299 27.74 -28.92 25.66
C ALA A 299 26.44 -29.06 26.50
N ARG A 300 26.18 -30.25 27.05
CA ARG A 300 25.01 -30.50 27.89
C ARG A 300 25.09 -29.71 29.21
N GLU A 301 26.21 -29.72 29.88
CA GLU A 301 26.42 -28.97 31.13
C GLU A 301 26.34 -27.46 30.87
N ILE A 302 26.87 -27.01 29.73
CA ILE A 302 26.80 -25.60 29.31
C ILE A 302 25.35 -25.18 29.05
N LEU A 303 24.53 -26.00 28.38
CA LEU A 303 23.10 -25.73 28.20
C LEU A 303 22.31 -25.68 29.49
N GLU A 304 22.55 -26.64 30.42
CA GLU A 304 21.92 -26.64 31.73
C GLU A 304 22.28 -25.36 32.52
N ARG A 305 23.49 -24.85 32.42
CA ARG A 305 23.91 -23.56 32.98
C ARG A 305 23.24 -22.36 32.33
N ILE A 306 23.12 -22.33 31.02
CA ILE A 306 22.41 -21.27 30.29
C ILE A 306 20.94 -21.18 30.73
N GLU A 307 20.31 -22.33 30.95
CA GLU A 307 18.93 -22.41 31.46
C GLU A 307 18.84 -21.96 32.94
N ALA A 308 19.78 -22.41 33.77
CA ALA A 308 19.84 -22.03 35.18
C ALA A 308 20.05 -20.52 35.35
N GLU A 309 20.87 -19.90 34.54
CA GLU A 309 21.11 -18.46 34.52
C GLU A 309 19.94 -17.67 33.91
N GLY A 310 18.99 -18.40 33.26
CA GLY A 310 17.79 -17.83 32.69
C GLY A 310 18.05 -16.90 31.51
N LEU A 311 19.11 -17.13 30.74
CA LEU A 311 19.48 -16.37 29.54
C LEU A 311 18.76 -16.88 28.29
N ALA A 312 18.73 -18.21 28.15
CA ALA A 312 18.02 -18.90 27.09
C ALA A 312 17.47 -20.25 27.62
N ARG A 313 16.63 -20.90 26.87
CA ARG A 313 16.09 -22.22 27.16
C ARG A 313 15.98 -23.04 25.89
N LEU A 314 15.96 -24.34 26.02
CA LEU A 314 15.54 -25.20 24.92
C LEU A 314 14.02 -25.30 24.87
N ASP A 315 13.45 -25.18 23.68
CA ASP A 315 12.05 -25.46 23.45
C ASP A 315 11.79 -26.96 23.27
N GLN A 316 10.53 -27.35 23.03
CA GLN A 316 10.15 -28.75 22.82
C GLN A 316 10.76 -29.38 21.56
N ALA A 317 11.17 -28.56 20.59
CA ALA A 317 11.88 -28.98 19.38
C ALA A 317 13.40 -29.04 19.56
N GLY A 318 13.92 -28.71 20.76
CA GLY A 318 15.36 -28.67 21.06
C GLY A 318 16.06 -27.44 20.51
N GLN A 319 15.33 -26.38 20.16
CA GLN A 319 15.92 -25.11 19.67
C GLN A 319 16.26 -24.20 20.84
N LEU A 320 17.37 -23.45 20.70
CA LEU A 320 17.77 -22.46 21.70
C LEU A 320 16.91 -21.19 21.54
N VAL A 321 16.05 -20.96 22.50
CA VAL A 321 15.17 -19.78 22.56
C VAL A 321 15.70 -18.83 23.63
N PHE A 322 16.15 -17.66 23.23
CA PHE A 322 16.54 -16.61 24.14
C PHE A 322 15.33 -16.12 24.92
N ARG A 323 15.49 -15.93 26.22
CA ARG A 323 14.40 -15.50 27.11
C ARG A 323 13.79 -14.16 26.70
N HIS A 324 14.60 -13.32 26.08
CA HIS A 324 14.18 -12.04 25.49
C HIS A 324 15.08 -11.68 24.32
N PRO A 325 14.57 -11.04 23.25
CA PRO A 325 15.39 -10.56 22.13
C PRO A 325 16.59 -9.72 22.56
N LEU A 326 16.45 -8.90 23.63
CA LEU A 326 17.54 -8.10 24.16
C LEU A 326 18.70 -8.94 24.68
N VAL A 327 18.49 -10.18 25.16
CA VAL A 327 19.59 -11.07 25.56
C VAL A 327 20.41 -11.45 24.36
N ARG A 328 19.75 -11.80 23.23
CA ARG A 328 20.40 -12.09 21.95
C ARG A 328 21.24 -10.91 21.47
N THR A 329 20.62 -9.71 21.40
CA THR A 329 21.32 -8.49 21.02
C THR A 329 22.49 -8.18 21.95
N ALA A 330 22.33 -8.34 23.26
CA ALA A 330 23.38 -8.11 24.24
C ALA A 330 24.55 -9.09 24.07
N VAL A 331 24.29 -10.36 23.78
CA VAL A 331 25.31 -11.39 23.49
C VAL A 331 26.16 -10.97 22.31
N VAL A 332 25.52 -10.56 21.19
CA VAL A 332 26.22 -10.14 19.97
C VAL A 332 26.99 -8.83 20.20
N SER A 333 26.38 -7.86 20.89
CA SER A 333 27.01 -6.54 21.15
C SER A 333 28.18 -6.65 22.15
N ALA A 334 28.12 -7.55 23.11
CA ALA A 334 29.19 -7.77 24.08
C ALA A 334 30.38 -8.54 23.50
N ALA A 335 30.17 -9.29 22.43
CA ALA A 335 31.22 -10.07 21.79
C ALA A 335 32.20 -9.15 21.04
N SER A 336 33.50 -9.41 21.19
CA SER A 336 34.52 -8.74 20.38
C SER A 336 34.37 -9.08 18.89
N ASP A 337 34.88 -8.20 18.03
CA ASP A 337 34.91 -8.45 16.59
C ASP A 337 35.61 -9.77 16.24
N THR A 338 36.67 -10.14 16.99
CA THR A 338 37.36 -11.41 16.84
C THR A 338 36.46 -12.59 17.19
N ALA A 339 35.76 -12.51 18.35
CA ALA A 339 34.86 -13.57 18.77
C ALA A 339 33.69 -13.74 17.78
N ARG A 340 33.14 -12.63 17.24
CA ARG A 340 32.11 -12.69 16.21
C ARG A 340 32.59 -13.36 14.94
N ARG A 341 33.78 -13.00 14.45
CA ARG A 341 34.38 -13.64 13.25
C ARG A 341 34.65 -15.11 13.47
N GLU A 342 35.16 -15.49 14.66
CA GLU A 342 35.37 -16.89 15.01
C GLU A 342 34.08 -17.69 15.08
N ALA A 343 33.04 -17.10 15.64
CA ALA A 343 31.70 -17.70 15.68
C ALA A 343 31.12 -17.88 14.27
N HIS A 344 31.21 -16.88 13.41
CA HIS A 344 30.80 -17.01 12.01
C HIS A 344 31.59 -18.07 11.26
N ARG A 345 32.90 -18.16 11.49
CA ARG A 345 33.75 -19.24 10.89
C ARG A 345 33.28 -20.62 11.35
N ALA A 346 33.06 -20.80 12.65
CA ALA A 346 32.57 -22.07 13.20
C ALA A 346 31.20 -22.45 12.63
N LEU A 347 30.32 -21.47 12.46
CA LEU A 347 29.00 -21.65 11.85
C LEU A 347 29.12 -22.06 10.37
N SER A 348 29.99 -21.41 9.62
CA SER A 348 30.23 -21.78 8.21
C SER A 348 30.77 -23.19 8.05
N GLU A 349 31.70 -23.62 8.93
CA GLU A 349 32.29 -24.97 8.91
C GLU A 349 31.25 -26.06 9.27
N ALA A 350 30.26 -25.72 10.11
CA ALA A 350 29.22 -26.66 10.53
C ALA A 350 28.10 -26.85 9.50
N LEU A 351 27.93 -25.91 8.59
CA LEU A 351 26.93 -25.98 7.54
C LEU A 351 27.43 -26.76 6.31
N ALA A 352 26.48 -27.43 5.65
CA ALA A 352 26.80 -28.16 4.42
C ALA A 352 27.36 -27.21 3.35
N PRO A 353 28.22 -27.67 2.46
CA PRO A 353 28.78 -26.82 1.40
C PRO A 353 27.75 -26.17 0.50
N GLU A 354 26.60 -26.81 0.32
CA GLU A 354 25.50 -26.37 -0.53
C GLU A 354 24.51 -25.45 0.22
N ASP A 355 24.71 -25.28 1.53
CA ASP A 355 23.79 -24.42 2.32
C ASP A 355 24.12 -22.94 2.05
N PRO A 356 23.15 -22.16 1.55
CA PRO A 356 23.37 -20.74 1.23
C PRO A 356 23.80 -19.91 2.44
N ARG A 357 23.43 -20.31 3.66
CA ARG A 357 23.79 -19.62 4.90
C ARG A 357 25.28 -19.71 5.18
N ARG A 358 25.93 -20.78 4.74
CA ARG A 358 27.38 -20.95 4.85
C ARG A 358 28.14 -19.77 4.25
N LEU A 359 27.74 -19.35 3.07
CA LEU A 359 28.37 -18.24 2.34
C LEU A 359 28.24 -16.90 3.07
N VAL A 360 27.07 -16.66 3.68
CA VAL A 360 26.83 -15.47 4.50
C VAL A 360 27.75 -15.44 5.72
N HIS A 361 27.94 -16.60 6.37
CA HIS A 361 28.85 -16.71 7.52
C HIS A 361 30.32 -16.62 7.10
N GLU A 362 30.74 -17.20 5.99
CA GLU A 362 32.06 -17.01 5.44
C GLU A 362 32.36 -15.52 5.19
N ALA A 363 31.42 -14.80 4.59
CA ALA A 363 31.53 -13.36 4.35
C ALA A 363 31.66 -12.53 5.63
N ALA A 364 30.89 -12.88 6.67
CA ALA A 364 30.96 -12.21 7.96
C ALA A 364 32.23 -12.55 8.75
N ALA A 365 32.88 -13.70 8.48
CA ALA A 365 34.13 -14.09 9.08
C ALA A 365 35.37 -13.49 8.39
N ALA A 366 35.23 -13.01 7.16
CA ALA A 366 36.33 -12.46 6.37
C ALA A 366 36.91 -11.18 7.01
N LEU A 367 38.22 -11.10 7.07
CA LEU A 367 38.96 -9.94 7.62
C LEU A 367 39.49 -9.03 6.51
N LEU A 368 39.82 -9.61 5.37
CA LEU A 368 40.39 -8.92 4.23
C LEU A 368 39.48 -9.11 3.01
N PRO A 369 39.56 -8.22 2.03
CA PRO A 369 38.93 -8.43 0.75
C PRO A 369 39.33 -9.75 0.14
N ASP A 370 38.38 -10.48 -0.44
CA ASP A 370 38.54 -11.81 -1.02
C ASP A 370 37.68 -11.89 -2.29
N GLU A 371 38.32 -11.95 -3.45
CA GLU A 371 37.61 -11.93 -4.73
C GLU A 371 36.86 -13.22 -5.00
N ASP A 372 37.39 -14.38 -4.60
CA ASP A 372 36.69 -15.64 -4.80
C ASP A 372 35.41 -15.71 -3.97
N LEU A 373 35.46 -15.22 -2.72
CA LEU A 373 34.29 -15.13 -1.86
C LEU A 373 33.31 -14.11 -2.39
N ALA A 374 33.79 -12.94 -2.84
CA ALA A 374 32.95 -11.91 -3.45
C ALA A 374 32.27 -12.43 -4.72
N HIS A 375 32.94 -13.21 -5.55
CA HIS A 375 32.35 -13.83 -6.73
C HIS A 375 31.27 -14.85 -6.37
N ARG A 376 31.51 -15.71 -5.39
CA ARG A 376 30.52 -16.70 -4.90
C ARG A 376 29.27 -16.02 -4.32
N LEU A 377 29.43 -14.94 -3.58
CA LEU A 377 28.30 -14.12 -3.08
C LEU A 377 27.50 -13.48 -4.23
N GLN A 378 28.20 -12.99 -5.25
CA GLN A 378 27.55 -12.43 -6.43
C GLN A 378 26.70 -13.49 -7.15
N GLU A 379 27.24 -14.70 -7.37
CA GLU A 379 26.49 -15.79 -8.00
C GLU A 379 25.28 -16.23 -7.15
N ALA A 380 25.47 -16.31 -5.82
CA ALA A 380 24.37 -16.59 -4.90
C ALA A 380 23.28 -15.50 -4.94
N GLY A 381 23.68 -14.23 -5.03
CA GLY A 381 22.76 -13.11 -5.19
C GLY A 381 21.97 -13.18 -6.50
N HIS A 382 22.63 -13.53 -7.60
CA HIS A 382 21.96 -13.73 -8.89
C HIS A 382 20.99 -14.92 -8.86
N GLU A 383 21.36 -16.02 -8.21
CA GLU A 383 20.48 -17.18 -8.06
C GLU A 383 19.25 -16.84 -7.21
N LEU A 384 19.45 -16.09 -6.12
CA LEU A 384 18.37 -15.66 -5.25
C LEU A 384 17.41 -14.73 -5.99
N ALA A 385 17.94 -13.80 -6.78
CA ALA A 385 17.12 -12.92 -7.62
C ALA A 385 16.31 -13.71 -8.66
N ARG A 386 16.88 -14.76 -9.27
CA ARG A 386 16.13 -15.65 -10.17
C ARG A 386 14.99 -16.40 -9.48
N ARG A 387 15.04 -16.58 -8.17
CA ARG A 387 13.98 -17.18 -7.35
C ARG A 387 12.98 -16.15 -6.78
N GLY A 388 13.06 -14.89 -7.23
CA GLY A 388 12.17 -13.82 -6.78
C GLY A 388 12.64 -13.07 -5.52
N GLY A 389 13.80 -13.42 -4.96
CA GLY A 389 14.45 -12.73 -3.85
C GLY A 389 15.38 -11.61 -4.34
N GLU A 390 14.89 -10.68 -5.14
CA GLU A 390 15.71 -9.61 -5.73
C GLU A 390 16.26 -8.65 -4.67
N ALA A 391 15.48 -8.36 -3.63
CA ALA A 391 15.89 -7.48 -2.54
C ALA A 391 17.06 -8.10 -1.74
N GLU A 392 16.96 -9.38 -1.42
CA GLU A 392 17.98 -10.12 -0.69
C GLU A 392 19.22 -10.38 -1.56
N GLY A 393 19.00 -10.62 -2.87
CA GLY A 393 20.08 -10.72 -3.85
C GLY A 393 20.91 -9.43 -3.93
N ALA A 394 20.25 -8.26 -3.84
CA ALA A 394 20.93 -6.97 -3.79
C ALA A 394 21.82 -6.86 -2.55
N LEU A 395 21.36 -7.29 -1.37
CA LEU A 395 22.17 -7.30 -0.14
C LEU A 395 23.40 -8.20 -0.24
N LEU A 396 23.29 -9.37 -0.89
CA LEU A 396 24.46 -10.24 -1.13
C LEU A 396 25.47 -9.58 -2.06
N LEU A 397 25.00 -8.85 -3.08
CA LEU A 397 25.89 -8.09 -3.97
C LEU A 397 26.60 -6.94 -3.26
N GLU A 398 25.95 -6.28 -2.32
CA GLU A 398 26.57 -5.25 -1.48
C GLU A 398 27.65 -5.83 -0.59
N ARG A 399 27.40 -7.00 0.03
CA ARG A 399 28.42 -7.74 0.78
C ARG A 399 29.59 -8.13 -0.10
N ALA A 400 29.29 -8.63 -1.31
CA ALA A 400 30.32 -8.94 -2.31
C ALA A 400 31.14 -7.70 -2.69
N ALA A 401 30.49 -6.54 -2.80
CA ALA A 401 31.17 -5.27 -3.09
C ALA A 401 32.14 -4.86 -1.97
N VAL A 402 31.77 -5.08 -0.71
CA VAL A 402 32.65 -4.81 0.44
C VAL A 402 33.90 -5.71 0.41
N LEU A 403 33.76 -6.95 -0.04
CA LEU A 403 34.83 -7.93 -0.13
C LEU A 403 35.66 -7.79 -1.42
N SER A 404 35.31 -6.89 -2.33
CA SER A 404 36.05 -6.71 -3.59
C SER A 404 37.39 -6.01 -3.38
N PRO A 405 38.50 -6.59 -3.76
CA PRO A 405 39.83 -5.93 -3.72
C PRO A 405 39.93 -4.77 -4.72
N SER A 406 39.23 -4.90 -5.84
CA SER A 406 39.23 -3.93 -6.93
C SER A 406 38.07 -2.93 -6.73
N SER A 407 38.40 -1.61 -6.76
CA SER A 407 37.36 -0.57 -6.73
C SER A 407 36.40 -0.63 -7.93
N CYS A 408 36.93 -1.11 -9.08
CA CYS A 408 36.15 -1.29 -10.29
C CYS A 408 35.08 -2.38 -10.12
N ASP A 409 35.44 -3.50 -9.53
CA ASP A 409 34.55 -4.63 -9.29
C ASP A 409 33.55 -4.32 -8.17
N ARG A 410 33.98 -3.55 -7.17
CA ARG A 410 33.06 -2.96 -6.18
C ARG A 410 31.95 -2.15 -6.85
N VAL A 411 32.31 -1.23 -7.76
CA VAL A 411 31.31 -0.39 -8.47
C VAL A 411 30.41 -1.28 -9.34
N ARG A 412 30.94 -2.30 -10.02
CA ARG A 412 30.13 -3.24 -10.80
C ARG A 412 29.08 -3.95 -9.94
N ARG A 413 29.49 -4.44 -8.77
CA ARG A 413 28.60 -5.15 -7.83
C ARG A 413 27.55 -4.24 -7.24
N LEU A 414 27.92 -3.03 -6.81
CA LEU A 414 26.96 -2.03 -6.30
C LEU A 414 25.96 -1.58 -7.38
N THR A 415 26.40 -1.44 -8.63
CA THR A 415 25.49 -1.11 -9.74
C THR A 415 24.49 -2.23 -9.98
N ARG A 416 24.92 -3.49 -9.98
CA ARG A 416 24.01 -4.63 -10.08
C ARG A 416 23.07 -4.73 -8.88
N ALA A 417 23.57 -4.45 -7.67
CA ALA A 417 22.73 -4.35 -6.47
C ALA A 417 21.66 -3.29 -6.61
N ALA A 418 21.98 -2.09 -7.15
CA ALA A 418 21.01 -1.02 -7.40
C ALA A 418 19.92 -1.45 -8.40
N VAL A 419 20.28 -2.15 -9.47
CA VAL A 419 19.31 -2.68 -10.44
C VAL A 419 18.42 -3.76 -9.81
N MET A 420 18.98 -4.69 -9.04
CA MET A 420 18.18 -5.70 -8.33
C MET A 420 17.24 -5.07 -7.29
N SER A 421 17.75 -4.12 -6.51
CA SER A 421 16.95 -3.37 -5.56
C SER A 421 15.79 -2.62 -6.23
N ALA A 422 16.03 -2.03 -7.42
CA ALA A 422 14.99 -1.38 -8.23
C ALA A 422 13.90 -2.37 -8.67
N ARG A 423 14.30 -3.55 -9.14
CA ARG A 423 13.38 -4.62 -9.57
C ARG A 423 12.61 -5.22 -8.40
N GLY A 424 13.27 -5.38 -7.26
CA GLY A 424 12.65 -5.81 -5.99
C GLY A 424 11.75 -4.76 -5.34
N GLY A 425 11.57 -3.58 -5.94
CA GLY A 425 10.69 -2.53 -5.43
C GLY A 425 11.24 -1.76 -4.22
N GLN A 426 12.53 -1.89 -3.92
CA GLN A 426 13.21 -1.24 -2.80
C GLN A 426 13.71 0.17 -3.18
N LEU A 427 12.77 1.06 -3.53
CA LEU A 427 13.10 2.35 -4.13
C LEU A 427 14.06 3.21 -3.29
N ARG A 428 13.84 3.30 -1.97
CA ARG A 428 14.72 4.09 -1.10
C ARG A 428 16.13 3.53 -1.05
N HIS A 429 16.25 2.21 -1.03
CA HIS A 429 17.54 1.52 -1.08
C HIS A 429 18.24 1.74 -2.43
N THR A 430 17.51 1.60 -3.54
CA THR A 430 18.01 1.95 -4.87
C THR A 430 18.53 3.37 -4.94
N ALA A 431 17.76 4.34 -4.40
CA ALA A 431 18.17 5.75 -4.39
C ALA A 431 19.45 5.98 -3.56
N ALA A 432 19.61 5.28 -2.44
CA ALA A 432 20.83 5.35 -1.62
C ALA A 432 22.05 4.78 -2.36
N LEU A 433 21.93 3.62 -3.00
CA LEU A 433 22.99 3.03 -3.80
C LEU A 433 23.38 3.91 -5.00
N VAL A 434 22.39 4.48 -5.69
CA VAL A 434 22.63 5.41 -6.79
C VAL A 434 23.40 6.65 -6.31
N GLU A 435 23.06 7.18 -5.13
CA GLU A 435 23.75 8.35 -4.58
C GLU A 435 25.20 8.04 -4.22
N GLU A 436 25.48 6.86 -3.66
CA GLU A 436 26.85 6.38 -3.42
C GLU A 436 27.64 6.27 -4.74
N LEU A 437 27.02 5.68 -5.76
CA LEU A 437 27.64 5.45 -7.06
C LEU A 437 27.88 6.75 -7.87
N ARG A 438 27.08 7.81 -7.64
CA ARG A 438 27.27 9.11 -8.32
C ARG A 438 28.65 9.74 -8.06
N SER A 439 29.27 9.41 -6.93
CA SER A 439 30.62 9.86 -6.58
C SER A 439 31.74 8.98 -7.16
N SER A 440 31.40 7.88 -7.80
CA SER A 440 32.34 6.86 -8.30
C SER A 440 32.53 6.94 -9.81
N THR A 441 33.68 6.48 -10.30
CA THR A 441 33.90 6.30 -11.74
C THR A 441 33.25 4.97 -12.16
N VAL A 442 32.14 5.08 -12.88
CA VAL A 442 31.39 3.91 -13.36
C VAL A 442 32.09 3.32 -14.61
N PRO A 443 32.48 2.04 -14.61
CA PRO A 443 33.06 1.37 -15.78
C PRO A 443 32.07 1.36 -16.96
N GLN A 444 32.63 1.43 -18.18
CA GLN A 444 31.83 1.56 -19.39
C GLN A 444 30.91 0.35 -19.66
N ASP A 445 31.37 -0.84 -19.27
CA ASP A 445 30.62 -2.10 -19.43
C ASP A 445 29.36 -2.17 -18.55
N ILE A 446 29.33 -1.45 -17.41
CA ILE A 446 28.19 -1.44 -16.49
C ILE A 446 27.38 -0.13 -16.58
N ALA A 447 27.83 0.85 -17.34
CA ALA A 447 27.20 2.16 -17.47
C ALA A 447 25.71 2.09 -17.87
N PRO A 448 25.25 1.19 -18.76
CA PRO A 448 23.84 1.06 -19.11
C PRO A 448 22.97 0.64 -17.92
N LEU A 449 23.45 -0.26 -17.07
CA LEU A 449 22.76 -0.69 -15.85
C LEU A 449 22.67 0.45 -14.85
N PHE A 450 23.77 1.19 -14.68
CA PHE A 450 23.80 2.37 -13.83
C PHE A 450 22.80 3.44 -14.31
N SER A 451 22.75 3.70 -15.61
CA SER A 451 21.80 4.63 -16.22
C SER A 451 20.36 4.25 -15.91
N TYR A 452 20.01 2.96 -16.01
CA TYR A 452 18.68 2.47 -15.65
C TYR A 452 18.38 2.70 -14.16
N ALA A 453 19.30 2.36 -13.26
CA ALA A 453 19.10 2.54 -11.82
C ALA A 453 18.91 4.02 -11.44
N VAL A 454 19.70 4.92 -12.05
CA VAL A 454 19.58 6.37 -11.89
C VAL A 454 18.20 6.84 -12.33
N VAL A 455 17.78 6.47 -13.54
CA VAL A 455 16.47 6.88 -14.07
C VAL A 455 15.32 6.32 -13.24
N TYR A 456 15.44 5.08 -12.78
CA TYR A 456 14.42 4.49 -11.91
C TYR A 456 14.25 5.30 -10.61
N ALA A 457 15.36 5.65 -9.95
CA ALA A 457 15.35 6.45 -8.74
C ALA A 457 14.86 7.89 -9.00
N ASP A 458 15.37 8.54 -10.05
CA ASP A 458 15.02 9.92 -10.38
C ASP A 458 13.54 10.05 -10.75
N GLN A 459 13.03 9.20 -11.65
CA GLN A 459 11.60 9.22 -12.03
C GLN A 459 10.67 8.91 -10.85
N SER A 460 10.99 7.89 -10.08
CA SER A 460 10.07 7.38 -9.06
C SER A 460 10.12 8.19 -7.77
N HIS A 461 11.32 8.54 -7.31
CA HIS A 461 11.57 9.18 -6.01
C HIS A 461 11.72 10.69 -6.10
N ARG A 462 12.51 11.20 -7.05
CA ARG A 462 12.78 12.64 -7.17
C ARG A 462 11.76 13.40 -8.01
N VAL A 463 10.88 12.67 -8.72
CA VAL A 463 9.97 13.22 -9.73
C VAL A 463 10.77 14.04 -10.74
N ASP A 464 11.82 13.44 -11.30
CA ASP A 464 12.70 14.04 -12.30
C ASP A 464 12.79 13.14 -13.53
N PHE A 465 12.47 13.70 -14.69
CA PHE A 465 12.46 13.02 -15.99
C PHE A 465 13.59 13.48 -16.91
N GLU A 466 14.38 14.46 -16.50
CA GLU A 466 15.48 15.01 -17.31
C GLU A 466 16.59 13.98 -17.51
N SER A 467 16.93 13.21 -16.45
CA SER A 467 17.91 12.12 -16.51
C SER A 467 17.50 11.02 -17.52
N SER A 468 16.21 10.79 -17.69
CA SER A 468 15.68 9.79 -18.63
C SER A 468 16.03 10.12 -20.06
N ALA A 469 15.86 11.36 -20.44
CA ALA A 469 16.17 11.85 -21.79
C ALA A 469 17.68 11.82 -22.06
N ALA A 470 18.50 12.09 -21.04
CA ALA A 470 19.94 12.12 -21.18
C ALA A 470 20.60 10.73 -21.20
N LEU A 471 20.07 9.77 -20.42
CA LEU A 471 20.76 8.51 -20.14
C LEU A 471 20.19 7.32 -20.90
N LEU A 472 18.86 7.20 -21.00
CA LEU A 472 18.24 5.97 -21.50
C LEU A 472 18.53 5.61 -22.96
N PRO A 473 18.63 6.55 -23.91
CA PRO A 473 18.92 6.16 -25.27
C PRO A 473 20.30 5.59 -25.48
N ALA A 474 21.31 6.22 -24.86
CA ALA A 474 22.67 5.66 -24.91
C ALA A 474 22.75 4.31 -24.18
N ALA A 475 21.96 4.14 -23.12
CA ALA A 475 21.87 2.87 -22.40
C ALA A 475 21.17 1.80 -23.28
N LEU A 476 20.09 2.15 -23.98
CA LEU A 476 19.42 1.23 -24.92
C LEU A 476 20.32 0.86 -26.10
N ASP A 477 21.00 1.84 -26.75
CA ASP A 477 21.99 1.56 -27.78
C ASP A 477 23.05 0.54 -27.33
N ALA A 478 23.52 0.65 -26.07
CA ALA A 478 24.52 -0.26 -25.52
C ALA A 478 23.94 -1.63 -25.12
N LEU A 479 22.72 -1.68 -24.57
CA LEU A 479 22.06 -2.92 -24.16
C LEU A 479 21.59 -3.78 -25.36
N THR A 480 21.34 -3.15 -26.49
CA THR A 480 20.93 -3.83 -27.74
C THR A 480 22.11 -4.18 -28.65
N ALA A 481 23.33 -3.76 -28.29
CA ALA A 481 24.53 -4.08 -29.02
C ALA A 481 24.83 -5.60 -29.03
N PRO A 482 25.37 -6.16 -30.13
CA PRO A 482 25.71 -7.58 -30.19
C PRO A 482 26.69 -7.96 -29.09
N GLY A 483 26.36 -8.98 -28.28
CA GLY A 483 27.20 -9.46 -27.17
C GLY A 483 27.03 -8.69 -25.87
N ALA A 484 26.05 -7.78 -25.78
CA ALA A 484 25.74 -7.10 -24.51
C ALA A 484 25.23 -8.09 -23.46
N ASP A 485 25.67 -7.90 -22.22
CA ASP A 485 25.10 -8.62 -21.07
C ASP A 485 23.69 -8.10 -20.81
N THR A 486 22.71 -8.78 -21.38
CA THR A 486 21.29 -8.43 -21.19
C THR A 486 20.82 -8.95 -19.83
N PHE A 487 21.01 -8.18 -18.81
CA PHE A 487 20.45 -8.43 -17.48
C PHE A 487 18.92 -8.62 -17.60
N GLY A 488 18.49 -9.87 -17.74
CA GLY A 488 17.15 -10.39 -17.97
C GLY A 488 16.02 -9.35 -18.14
N GLY A 489 15.66 -8.98 -19.39
CA GLY A 489 14.56 -8.07 -19.69
C GLY A 489 14.83 -6.57 -19.43
N LEU A 490 16.06 -6.17 -19.14
CA LEU A 490 16.41 -4.78 -18.83
C LEU A 490 16.19 -3.83 -20.02
N VAL A 491 16.37 -4.29 -21.25
CA VAL A 491 16.06 -3.51 -22.48
C VAL A 491 14.62 -3.03 -22.43
N GLU A 492 13.69 -3.95 -22.19
CA GLU A 492 12.27 -3.65 -22.16
C GLU A 492 11.92 -2.72 -20.99
N GLN A 493 12.50 -2.94 -19.82
CA GLN A 493 12.28 -2.08 -18.65
C GLN A 493 12.83 -0.66 -18.85
N ALA A 494 14.01 -0.52 -19.45
CA ALA A 494 14.59 0.79 -19.78
C ALA A 494 13.75 1.51 -20.83
N TRP A 495 13.30 0.79 -21.85
CA TRP A 495 12.42 1.33 -22.87
C TRP A 495 11.07 1.79 -22.29
N PHE A 496 10.49 1.04 -21.35
CA PHE A 496 9.26 1.45 -20.65
C PHE A 496 9.46 2.72 -19.82
N LYS A 497 10.62 2.86 -19.17
CA LYS A 497 10.96 4.09 -18.47
C LYS A 497 11.06 5.29 -19.41
N LEU A 498 11.55 5.06 -20.62
CA LEU A 498 11.59 6.08 -21.66
C LEU A 498 10.19 6.43 -22.18
N LEU A 499 9.30 5.41 -22.35
CA LEU A 499 7.91 5.65 -22.73
C LEU A 499 7.17 6.47 -21.66
N LEU A 500 7.41 6.16 -20.38
CA LEU A 500 6.84 6.92 -19.27
C LEU A 500 7.33 8.40 -19.30
N ALA A 501 8.62 8.61 -19.56
CA ALA A 501 9.16 9.95 -19.72
C ALA A 501 8.52 10.67 -20.91
N ALA A 502 8.45 10.04 -22.09
CA ALA A 502 7.85 10.62 -23.28
C ALA A 502 6.40 11.04 -23.07
N THR A 503 5.59 10.18 -22.42
CA THR A 503 4.18 10.47 -22.18
C THR A 503 3.97 11.55 -21.13
N TYR A 504 4.82 11.65 -20.12
CA TYR A 504 4.66 12.66 -19.05
C TYR A 504 5.21 14.03 -19.45
N THR A 505 6.30 14.07 -20.20
CA THR A 505 6.94 15.33 -20.60
C THR A 505 6.52 15.84 -21.98
N ASP A 506 6.02 14.94 -22.83
CA ASP A 506 5.74 15.18 -24.25
C ASP A 506 7.00 15.66 -25.02
N ASP A 507 8.16 15.13 -24.63
CA ASP A 507 9.42 15.49 -25.26
C ASP A 507 9.56 14.81 -26.63
N PRO A 508 9.65 15.58 -27.73
CA PRO A 508 9.80 15.01 -29.08
C PRO A 508 11.03 14.13 -29.24
N TRP A 509 12.05 14.37 -28.40
CA TRP A 509 13.27 13.58 -28.44
C TRP A 509 13.07 12.18 -27.84
N ALA A 510 12.35 12.08 -26.76
CA ALA A 510 12.00 10.79 -26.16
C ALA A 510 11.15 9.93 -27.10
N TRP A 511 10.19 10.55 -27.80
CA TRP A 511 9.39 9.86 -28.83
C TRP A 511 10.27 9.33 -29.98
N ARG A 512 11.24 10.12 -30.49
CA ARG A 512 12.18 9.67 -31.52
C ARG A 512 13.08 8.53 -31.07
N ALA A 513 13.51 8.55 -29.81
CA ALA A 513 14.32 7.47 -29.24
C ALA A 513 13.53 6.17 -29.09
N LEU A 514 12.26 6.26 -28.66
CA LEU A 514 11.34 5.11 -28.62
C LEU A 514 11.15 4.47 -29.99
N GLU A 515 10.94 5.29 -31.01
CA GLU A 515 10.73 4.80 -32.38
C GLU A 515 12.00 4.13 -32.93
N ARG A 516 13.21 4.62 -32.58
CA ARG A 516 14.48 4.02 -32.97
C ARG A 516 14.61 2.58 -32.41
N HIS A 517 14.18 2.36 -31.17
CA HIS A 517 14.30 1.08 -30.46
C HIS A 517 13.02 0.24 -30.47
N ARG A 518 12.08 0.55 -31.35
CA ARG A 518 10.77 -0.15 -31.38
C ARG A 518 10.89 -1.63 -31.70
N ASP A 519 11.91 -2.03 -32.48
CA ASP A 519 12.13 -3.42 -32.89
C ASP A 519 12.92 -4.23 -31.86
N ASP A 520 13.50 -3.56 -30.84
CA ASP A 520 14.26 -4.16 -29.77
C ASP A 520 13.38 -4.62 -28.59
N VAL A 521 12.09 -4.30 -28.63
CA VAL A 521 11.13 -4.62 -27.55
C VAL A 521 10.09 -5.64 -28.00
N SER A 522 9.37 -6.21 -27.03
CA SER A 522 8.29 -7.16 -27.27
C SER A 522 7.16 -6.58 -28.12
N ASP A 523 6.30 -7.46 -28.64
CA ASP A 523 5.08 -7.08 -29.35
C ASP A 523 4.19 -6.16 -28.49
N VAL A 524 4.17 -6.38 -27.17
CA VAL A 524 3.46 -5.54 -26.20
C VAL A 524 4.01 -4.11 -26.20
N GLY A 525 5.31 -3.96 -26.14
CA GLY A 525 5.96 -2.64 -26.17
C GLY A 525 5.62 -1.88 -27.46
N ARG A 526 5.75 -2.55 -28.60
CA ARG A 526 5.40 -1.97 -29.93
C ARG A 526 3.94 -1.55 -30.00
N LEU A 527 3.04 -2.41 -29.51
CA LEU A 527 1.61 -2.14 -29.49
C LEU A 527 1.27 -0.94 -28.61
N CYS A 528 1.88 -0.86 -27.43
CA CYS A 528 1.68 0.27 -26.53
C CYS A 528 2.19 1.59 -27.16
N LEU A 529 3.39 1.60 -27.77
CA LEU A 529 3.89 2.77 -28.48
C LEU A 529 2.90 3.25 -29.54
N ARG A 530 2.44 2.33 -30.40
CA ARG A 530 1.47 2.64 -31.45
C ARG A 530 0.16 3.19 -30.87
N ALA A 531 -0.34 2.63 -29.78
CA ALA A 531 -1.56 3.11 -29.12
C ALA A 531 -1.42 4.55 -28.59
N TRP A 532 -0.24 4.96 -28.16
CA TRP A 532 0.04 6.33 -27.72
C TRP A 532 0.27 7.29 -28.88
N THR A 533 0.94 6.85 -29.97
CA THR A 533 1.28 7.73 -31.10
C THR A 533 0.19 7.80 -32.16
N GLU A 534 -0.55 6.70 -32.36
CA GLU A 534 -1.58 6.53 -33.38
C GLU A 534 -2.82 5.86 -32.77
N PRO A 535 -3.54 6.54 -31.86
CA PRO A 535 -4.71 5.96 -31.22
C PRO A 535 -5.81 5.66 -32.23
N GLY A 536 -6.37 4.45 -32.22
CA GLY A 536 -7.41 4.03 -33.12
C GLY A 536 -8.05 2.71 -32.71
N PRO A 537 -9.10 2.23 -33.45
CA PRO A 537 -9.87 1.05 -33.07
C PRO A 537 -9.03 -0.23 -33.05
N ASP A 538 -8.06 -0.33 -33.96
CA ASP A 538 -7.17 -1.48 -34.04
C ASP A 538 -6.25 -1.59 -32.82
N ALA A 539 -5.86 -0.45 -32.23
CA ALA A 539 -5.01 -0.44 -31.04
C ALA A 539 -5.72 -1.05 -29.83
N ALA A 540 -6.96 -0.66 -29.57
CA ALA A 540 -7.75 -1.19 -28.45
C ALA A 540 -8.04 -2.70 -28.63
N ALA A 541 -8.44 -3.13 -29.84
CA ALA A 541 -8.68 -4.53 -30.13
C ALA A 541 -7.41 -5.38 -30.02
N ALA A 542 -6.27 -4.86 -30.50
CA ALA A 542 -4.98 -5.53 -30.42
C ALA A 542 -4.47 -5.66 -28.98
N LEU A 543 -4.72 -4.68 -28.11
CA LEU A 543 -4.38 -4.78 -26.67
C LEU A 543 -5.08 -5.97 -26.00
N LEU A 544 -6.37 -6.17 -26.30
CA LEU A 544 -7.15 -7.30 -25.78
C LEU A 544 -6.64 -8.63 -26.33
N ALA A 545 -6.48 -8.73 -27.65
CA ALA A 545 -6.01 -9.96 -28.30
C ALA A 545 -4.60 -10.35 -27.84
N THR A 546 -3.73 -9.36 -27.62
CA THR A 546 -2.39 -9.61 -27.10
C THR A 546 -2.44 -10.14 -25.66
N ALA A 547 -3.28 -9.53 -24.80
CA ALA A 547 -3.48 -10.02 -23.45
C ALA A 547 -3.97 -11.47 -23.42
N ASP A 548 -4.90 -11.84 -24.31
CA ASP A 548 -5.44 -13.20 -24.38
C ASP A 548 -4.41 -14.26 -24.79
N GLY A 549 -3.37 -13.87 -25.50
CA GLY A 549 -2.28 -14.75 -25.95
C GLY A 549 -1.09 -14.86 -24.98
N MET A 550 -1.07 -14.10 -23.89
CA MET A 550 0.06 -14.05 -22.98
C MET A 550 0.12 -15.24 -22.02
N THR A 551 1.34 -15.68 -21.71
CA THR A 551 1.60 -16.58 -20.57
C THR A 551 1.58 -15.78 -19.27
N GLU A 552 1.34 -16.46 -18.14
CA GLU A 552 1.30 -15.82 -16.82
C GLU A 552 2.62 -15.06 -16.47
N GLU A 553 3.76 -15.56 -16.90
CA GLU A 553 5.06 -14.89 -16.72
C GLU A 553 5.16 -13.58 -17.53
N GLN A 554 4.66 -13.60 -18.77
CA GLN A 554 4.57 -12.40 -19.61
C GLN A 554 3.57 -11.40 -19.04
N GLU A 555 2.45 -11.88 -18.51
CA GLU A 555 1.45 -11.05 -17.84
C GLU A 555 2.06 -10.27 -16.66
N ALA A 556 2.83 -10.93 -15.81
CA ALA A 556 3.46 -10.30 -14.65
C ALA A 556 4.37 -9.12 -15.04
N GLY A 557 5.08 -9.22 -16.17
CA GLY A 557 5.98 -8.18 -16.68
C GLY A 557 5.29 -7.02 -17.38
N ALA A 558 4.21 -7.29 -18.12
CA ALA A 558 3.62 -6.34 -19.08
C ALA A 558 2.20 -5.84 -18.73
N ALA A 559 1.51 -6.49 -17.79
CA ALA A 559 0.12 -6.16 -17.45
C ALA A 559 -0.09 -4.67 -17.09
N TRP A 560 0.83 -4.11 -16.32
CA TRP A 560 0.75 -2.71 -15.92
C TRP A 560 0.81 -1.74 -17.11
N LEU A 561 1.59 -2.08 -18.14
CA LEU A 561 1.72 -1.28 -19.36
C LEU A 561 0.46 -1.38 -20.21
N LEU A 562 -0.09 -2.59 -20.36
CA LEU A 562 -1.35 -2.81 -21.07
C LEU A 562 -2.51 -2.07 -20.40
N LEU A 563 -2.64 -2.17 -19.08
CA LEU A 563 -3.67 -1.48 -18.31
C LEU A 563 -3.53 0.05 -18.40
N TRP A 564 -2.32 0.55 -18.29
CA TRP A 564 -2.05 1.98 -18.42
C TRP A 564 -2.40 2.51 -19.81
N THR A 565 -2.02 1.77 -20.86
CA THR A 565 -2.32 2.13 -22.25
C THR A 565 -3.82 2.02 -22.53
N ALA A 566 -4.49 0.97 -22.07
CA ALA A 566 -5.94 0.82 -22.20
C ALA A 566 -6.70 1.97 -21.50
N SER A 567 -6.21 2.40 -20.32
CA SER A 567 -6.76 3.57 -19.61
C SER A 567 -6.56 4.87 -20.38
N ALA A 568 -5.43 5.03 -21.07
CA ALA A 568 -5.17 6.20 -21.89
C ALA A 568 -6.10 6.28 -23.12
N LEU A 569 -6.57 5.13 -23.62
CA LEU A 569 -7.55 5.03 -24.70
C LEU A 569 -9.01 5.11 -24.20
N ASP A 570 -9.25 5.36 -22.92
CA ASP A 570 -10.58 5.30 -22.29
C ASP A 570 -11.36 4.02 -22.64
N ASN A 571 -10.64 2.91 -22.73
CA ASN A 571 -11.23 1.59 -22.92
C ASN A 571 -11.32 0.86 -21.58
N PRO A 572 -12.46 0.90 -20.86
CA PRO A 572 -12.66 0.25 -19.58
C PRO A 572 -13.06 -1.21 -19.75
N ASP A 573 -12.55 -1.89 -20.77
CA ASP A 573 -12.97 -3.27 -21.01
C ASP A 573 -12.73 -4.11 -19.76
N SER A 574 -13.84 -4.63 -19.27
CA SER A 574 -13.87 -5.42 -18.03
C SER A 574 -13.02 -6.69 -18.10
N ALA A 575 -12.73 -7.21 -19.31
CA ALA A 575 -11.94 -8.41 -19.51
C ALA A 575 -10.47 -8.20 -19.12
N LEU A 576 -9.82 -7.11 -19.58
CA LEU A 576 -8.44 -6.77 -19.16
C LEU A 576 -8.36 -6.56 -17.65
N TRP A 577 -9.34 -5.87 -17.09
CA TRP A 577 -9.41 -5.62 -15.67
C TRP A 577 -9.59 -6.90 -14.85
N GLN A 578 -10.54 -7.75 -15.23
CA GLN A 578 -10.78 -9.02 -14.54
C GLN A 578 -9.56 -9.93 -14.62
N ARG A 579 -8.89 -9.95 -15.76
CA ARG A 579 -7.67 -10.73 -15.95
C ARG A 579 -6.52 -10.25 -15.09
N PHE A 580 -6.27 -8.94 -15.07
CA PHE A 580 -5.09 -8.35 -14.40
C PHE A 580 -5.36 -7.78 -13.00
N SER A 581 -6.62 -7.72 -12.55
CA SER A 581 -6.96 -7.23 -11.21
C SER A 581 -6.35 -8.07 -10.10
N GLY A 582 -5.94 -9.30 -10.39
CA GLY A 582 -5.22 -10.19 -9.52
C GLY A 582 -3.69 -10.02 -9.55
N LEU A 583 -3.09 -9.26 -10.48
CA LEU A 583 -1.64 -9.11 -10.61
C LEU A 583 -1.11 -8.05 -9.65
N HIS A 584 -0.04 -8.35 -8.95
CA HIS A 584 0.50 -7.50 -7.90
C HIS A 584 2.02 -7.56 -7.83
N GLY A 585 2.62 -6.47 -8.06
CA GLY A 585 3.97 -6.05 -7.70
C GLY A 585 3.88 -4.55 -7.49
N TYR A 586 4.67 -3.90 -6.65
CA TYR A 586 4.42 -2.50 -6.28
C TYR A 586 4.39 -1.55 -7.50
N ALA A 587 5.26 -1.75 -8.49
CA ALA A 587 5.22 -0.99 -9.75
C ALA A 587 3.94 -1.28 -10.56
N THR A 588 3.44 -2.51 -10.52
CA THR A 588 2.21 -2.96 -11.17
C THR A 588 0.99 -2.48 -10.39
N GLN A 589 1.01 -2.54 -9.05
CA GLN A 589 -0.10 -2.08 -8.19
C GLN A 589 -0.42 -0.60 -8.40
N GLY A 590 0.60 0.27 -8.42
CA GLY A 590 0.38 1.70 -8.65
C GLY A 590 -0.25 1.98 -10.01
N SER A 591 0.06 1.21 -11.04
CA SER A 591 -0.55 1.36 -12.38
C SER A 591 -1.95 0.76 -12.43
N VAL A 592 -2.17 -0.40 -11.82
CA VAL A 592 -3.50 -1.02 -11.66
C VAL A 592 -4.43 -0.10 -10.86
N ALA A 593 -3.98 0.44 -9.74
CA ALA A 593 -4.78 1.33 -8.91
C ALA A 593 -5.12 2.65 -9.62
N LYS A 594 -4.18 3.23 -10.40
CA LYS A 594 -4.42 4.42 -11.23
C LYS A 594 -5.45 4.15 -12.32
N ALA A 595 -5.32 3.02 -13.02
CA ALA A 595 -6.26 2.64 -14.05
C ALA A 595 -7.66 2.38 -13.46
N LYS A 596 -7.73 1.75 -12.27
CA LYS A 596 -8.99 1.58 -11.54
C LYS A 596 -9.62 2.91 -11.12
N ALA A 597 -8.81 3.86 -10.63
CA ALA A 597 -9.30 5.19 -10.29
C ALA A 597 -9.90 5.92 -11.50
N HIS A 598 -9.25 5.79 -12.66
CA HIS A 598 -9.78 6.31 -13.92
C HIS A 598 -11.11 5.65 -14.30
N GLN A 599 -11.18 4.32 -14.22
CA GLN A 599 -12.40 3.56 -14.49
C GLN A 599 -13.53 3.95 -13.52
N ASP A 600 -13.26 4.04 -12.21
CA ASP A 600 -14.24 4.45 -11.20
C ASP A 600 -14.80 5.86 -11.51
N TYR A 601 -13.97 6.77 -12.02
CA TYR A 601 -14.42 8.08 -12.50
C TYR A 601 -15.38 7.95 -13.69
N LEU A 602 -15.00 7.19 -14.73
CA LEU A 602 -15.79 7.03 -15.95
C LEU A 602 -17.14 6.34 -15.70
N LEU A 603 -17.16 5.29 -14.89
CA LEU A 603 -18.36 4.51 -14.58
C LEU A 603 -19.23 5.12 -13.47
N GLY A 604 -18.83 6.24 -12.89
CA GLY A 604 -19.60 6.96 -11.88
C GLY A 604 -19.55 6.36 -10.47
N HIS A 605 -18.49 5.61 -10.13
CA HIS A 605 -18.22 5.11 -8.77
C HIS A 605 -17.49 6.16 -7.93
N TRP A 606 -18.06 7.38 -7.86
CA TRP A 606 -17.38 8.53 -7.26
C TRP A 606 -17.35 8.52 -5.73
N ASP A 607 -18.06 7.62 -5.09
CA ASP A 607 -17.95 7.29 -3.67
C ASP A 607 -16.55 6.75 -3.31
N ARG A 608 -15.86 6.13 -4.28
CA ARG A 608 -14.50 5.58 -4.13
C ARG A 608 -13.38 6.61 -4.31
N ALA A 609 -13.68 7.86 -4.63
CA ALA A 609 -12.66 8.90 -4.89
C ALA A 609 -11.60 9.03 -3.78
N ALA A 610 -11.99 8.85 -2.50
CA ALA A 610 -11.08 8.93 -1.36
C ALA A 610 -9.98 7.85 -1.38
N VAL A 611 -10.14 6.76 -2.15
CA VAL A 611 -9.11 5.75 -2.34
C VAL A 611 -7.85 6.36 -2.95
N CYS A 612 -8.01 7.29 -3.91
CA CYS A 612 -6.88 7.96 -4.55
C CYS A 612 -5.96 8.68 -3.55
N LEU A 613 -6.52 9.30 -2.52
CA LEU A 613 -5.72 10.02 -1.51
C LEU A 613 -4.95 9.05 -0.63
N ARG A 614 -5.57 7.93 -0.23
CA ARG A 614 -4.87 6.89 0.55
C ARG A 614 -3.75 6.25 -0.25
N GLU A 615 -3.99 5.92 -1.51
CA GLU A 615 -2.94 5.40 -2.40
C GLU A 615 -1.81 6.42 -2.62
N ALA A 616 -2.15 7.73 -2.65
CA ALA A 616 -1.16 8.79 -2.75
C ALA A 616 -0.28 8.88 -1.50
N GLU A 617 -0.88 8.80 -0.32
CA GLU A 617 -0.17 8.80 0.97
C GLU A 617 0.73 7.57 1.09
N GLU A 618 0.23 6.38 0.78
CA GLU A 618 1.01 5.13 0.79
C GLU A 618 2.19 5.20 -0.19
N ALA A 619 1.96 5.71 -1.41
CA ALA A 619 3.00 5.87 -2.41
C ALA A 619 4.13 6.81 -1.90
N ASP A 620 3.76 7.94 -1.29
CA ASP A 620 4.74 8.89 -0.74
C ASP A 620 5.52 8.30 0.44
N GLU A 621 4.85 7.55 1.31
CA GLU A 621 5.50 6.86 2.44
C GLU A 621 6.54 5.85 1.96
N LEU A 622 6.27 5.16 0.86
CA LEU A 622 7.20 4.22 0.23
C LEU A 622 8.28 4.91 -0.63
N GLY A 623 8.18 6.23 -0.83
CA GLY A 623 9.09 7.02 -1.62
C GLY A 623 8.73 7.12 -3.11
N TYR A 624 7.60 6.57 -3.56
CA TYR A 624 7.12 6.63 -4.95
C TYR A 624 6.36 7.94 -5.23
N HIS A 625 7.04 9.08 -5.08
CA HIS A 625 6.41 10.40 -5.15
C HIS A 625 5.75 10.71 -6.50
N THR A 626 6.25 10.15 -7.61
CA THR A 626 5.57 10.25 -8.90
C THR A 626 4.20 9.56 -8.87
N ASN A 627 4.09 8.38 -8.26
CA ASN A 627 2.80 7.72 -8.10
C ASN A 627 1.87 8.52 -7.19
N GLY A 628 2.38 9.04 -6.06
CA GLY A 628 1.63 9.90 -5.15
C GLY A 628 1.06 11.14 -5.87
N LEU A 629 1.87 11.78 -6.71
CA LEU A 629 1.45 12.89 -7.55
C LEU A 629 0.32 12.48 -8.52
N MET A 630 0.49 11.35 -9.20
CA MET A 630 -0.49 10.85 -10.17
C MET A 630 -1.83 10.48 -9.51
N PHE A 631 -1.84 9.87 -8.33
CA PHE A 631 -3.08 9.59 -7.61
C PHE A 631 -3.83 10.87 -7.22
N ARG A 632 -3.12 11.92 -6.79
CA ARG A 632 -3.73 13.23 -6.54
C ARG A 632 -4.31 13.85 -7.81
N GLN A 633 -3.63 13.67 -8.95
CA GLN A 633 -4.14 14.11 -10.24
C GLN A 633 -5.42 13.35 -10.64
N TYR A 634 -5.51 12.02 -10.37
CA TYR A 634 -6.77 11.28 -10.58
C TYR A 634 -7.87 11.73 -9.61
N TYR A 635 -7.55 12.02 -8.35
CA TYR A 635 -8.52 12.58 -7.42
C TYR A 635 -9.08 13.93 -7.89
N ALA A 636 -8.25 14.76 -8.51
CA ALA A 636 -8.67 16.04 -9.08
C ALA A 636 -9.78 15.91 -10.13
N HIS A 637 -9.87 14.79 -10.87
CA HIS A 637 -10.98 14.55 -11.82
C HIS A 637 -12.33 14.49 -11.11
N PHE A 638 -12.41 13.81 -9.97
CA PHE A 638 -13.63 13.73 -9.17
C PHE A 638 -14.04 15.10 -8.63
N LEU A 639 -13.07 15.90 -8.20
CA LEU A 639 -13.33 17.26 -7.71
C LEU A 639 -13.84 18.17 -8.83
N ALA A 640 -13.18 18.16 -9.99
CA ALA A 640 -13.59 18.94 -11.14
C ALA A 640 -14.98 18.54 -11.65
N GLY A 641 -15.25 17.24 -11.77
CA GLY A 641 -16.56 16.72 -12.14
C GLY A 641 -17.66 17.11 -11.15
N ARG A 642 -17.35 17.16 -9.85
CA ARG A 642 -18.26 17.66 -8.81
C ARG A 642 -18.45 19.18 -8.84
N GLY A 643 -17.57 19.91 -9.51
CA GLY A 643 -17.51 21.36 -9.48
C GLY A 643 -16.91 21.91 -8.17
N ASP A 644 -16.10 21.11 -7.46
CA ASP A 644 -15.38 21.51 -6.25
C ASP A 644 -14.11 22.30 -6.61
N VAL A 645 -14.28 23.59 -6.84
CA VAL A 645 -13.19 24.50 -7.21
C VAL A 645 -12.14 24.62 -6.09
N ALA A 646 -12.59 24.66 -4.82
CA ALA A 646 -11.69 24.84 -3.69
C ALA A 646 -10.80 23.60 -3.48
N GLY A 647 -11.39 22.40 -3.53
CA GLY A 647 -10.66 21.15 -3.46
C GLY A 647 -9.68 20.99 -4.63
N LEU A 648 -10.10 21.35 -5.86
CA LEU A 648 -9.23 21.31 -7.04
C LEU A 648 -8.01 22.26 -6.88
N GLN A 649 -8.22 23.49 -6.42
CA GLN A 649 -7.13 24.44 -6.15
C GLN A 649 -6.16 23.95 -5.07
N GLU A 650 -6.64 23.22 -4.06
CA GLU A 650 -5.79 22.61 -3.05
C GLU A 650 -4.87 21.55 -3.65
N ILE A 651 -5.42 20.66 -4.47
CA ILE A 651 -4.62 19.66 -5.18
C ILE A 651 -3.61 20.35 -6.11
N GLU A 652 -4.04 21.35 -6.85
CA GLU A 652 -3.19 22.10 -7.77
C GLU A 652 -2.00 22.79 -7.04
N ARG A 653 -2.25 23.37 -5.85
CA ARG A 653 -1.17 23.94 -5.01
C ARG A 653 -0.17 22.87 -4.57
N THR A 654 -0.61 21.65 -4.39
CA THR A 654 0.24 20.54 -3.95
C THR A 654 1.07 19.97 -5.09
N ILE A 655 0.45 19.65 -6.24
CA ILE A 655 1.14 18.93 -7.33
C ILE A 655 1.67 19.85 -8.43
N GLY A 656 1.07 21.01 -8.64
CA GLY A 656 1.42 21.94 -9.73
C GLY A 656 2.90 22.38 -9.72
N PRO A 657 3.44 22.85 -8.59
CA PRO A 657 4.85 23.25 -8.52
C PRO A 657 5.82 22.09 -8.80
N VAL A 658 5.48 20.88 -8.36
CA VAL A 658 6.28 19.68 -8.63
C VAL A 658 6.25 19.32 -10.10
N ALA A 659 5.05 19.27 -10.69
CA ALA A 659 4.86 18.99 -12.11
C ALA A 659 5.55 20.02 -13.01
N THR A 660 5.52 21.30 -12.63
CA THR A 660 6.20 22.38 -13.37
C THR A 660 7.72 22.18 -13.36
N ARG A 661 8.30 21.92 -12.17
CA ARG A 661 9.74 21.67 -12.03
C ARG A 661 10.18 20.43 -12.83
N ALA A 662 9.37 19.37 -12.77
CA ALA A 662 9.63 18.11 -13.45
C ALA A 662 9.22 18.12 -14.94
N ARG A 663 8.74 19.25 -15.46
CA ARG A 663 8.24 19.40 -16.83
C ARG A 663 7.18 18.37 -17.24
N MET A 664 6.37 17.93 -16.27
CA MET A 664 5.30 16.94 -16.50
C MET A 664 4.12 17.57 -17.23
N ARG A 665 4.27 17.74 -18.55
CA ARG A 665 3.25 18.36 -19.40
C ARG A 665 1.91 17.67 -19.29
N TYR A 666 1.89 16.35 -19.27
CA TYR A 666 0.67 15.57 -19.07
C TYR A 666 -0.14 16.03 -17.85
N VAL A 667 0.52 16.23 -16.70
CA VAL A 667 -0.15 16.65 -15.46
C VAL A 667 -0.65 18.09 -15.58
N LEU A 668 0.18 18.99 -16.11
CA LEU A 668 -0.15 20.40 -16.25
C LEU A 668 -1.34 20.61 -17.21
N ASP A 669 -1.34 19.91 -18.35
CA ASP A 669 -2.42 19.96 -19.33
C ASP A 669 -3.71 19.35 -18.73
N ARG A 670 -3.62 18.26 -17.96
CA ARG A 670 -4.76 17.70 -17.23
C ARG A 670 -5.32 18.68 -16.20
N LEU A 671 -4.50 19.37 -15.44
CA LEU A 671 -4.96 20.40 -14.49
C LEU A 671 -5.67 21.55 -15.21
N THR A 672 -5.15 21.98 -16.36
CA THR A 672 -5.80 22.99 -17.22
C THR A 672 -7.18 22.51 -17.69
N HIS A 673 -7.28 21.26 -18.16
CA HIS A 673 -8.57 20.65 -18.52
C HIS A 673 -9.54 20.65 -17.33
N LEU A 674 -9.09 20.22 -16.14
CA LEU A 674 -9.94 20.11 -14.95
C LEU A 674 -10.44 21.46 -14.44
N ARG A 675 -9.63 22.53 -14.59
CA ARG A 675 -10.11 23.91 -14.35
C ARG A 675 -11.26 24.28 -15.29
N GLY A 676 -11.10 23.97 -16.57
CA GLY A 676 -12.15 24.19 -17.58
C GLY A 676 -13.43 23.39 -17.25
N LEU A 677 -13.31 22.13 -16.86
CA LEU A 677 -14.45 21.29 -16.48
C LEU A 677 -15.18 21.84 -15.22
N ALA A 678 -14.43 22.29 -14.20
CA ALA A 678 -15.00 22.93 -13.03
C ALA A 678 -15.67 24.27 -13.37
N ALA A 679 -15.12 25.04 -14.31
CA ALA A 679 -15.74 26.25 -14.83
C ALA A 679 -17.06 25.95 -15.57
N LEU A 680 -17.14 24.86 -16.38
CA LEU A 680 -18.38 24.40 -17.01
C LEU A 680 -19.46 24.07 -15.97
N ALA A 681 -19.07 23.39 -14.88
CA ALA A 681 -19.98 23.06 -13.79
C ALA A 681 -20.66 24.31 -13.21
N HIS A 682 -19.99 25.45 -13.21
CA HIS A 682 -20.46 26.74 -12.73
C HIS A 682 -20.97 27.69 -13.84
N ARG A 683 -21.16 27.19 -15.06
CA ARG A 683 -21.57 27.97 -16.23
C ARG A 683 -20.64 29.14 -16.61
N ARG A 684 -19.38 29.07 -16.17
CA ARG A 684 -18.35 30.05 -16.56
C ARG A 684 -17.77 29.67 -17.91
N TYR A 685 -18.63 29.72 -18.95
CA TYR A 685 -18.31 29.14 -20.26
C TYR A 685 -17.15 29.82 -20.98
N GLU A 686 -16.98 31.15 -20.84
CA GLU A 686 -15.84 31.88 -21.41
C GLU A 686 -14.52 31.43 -20.79
N GLU A 687 -14.47 31.30 -19.48
CA GLU A 687 -13.30 30.81 -18.74
C GLU A 687 -12.99 29.37 -19.13
N ALA A 688 -14.02 28.51 -19.18
CA ALA A 688 -13.88 27.11 -19.60
C ALA A 688 -13.29 27.02 -21.02
N TYR A 689 -13.84 27.79 -21.96
CA TYR A 689 -13.38 27.79 -23.34
C TYR A 689 -11.93 28.26 -23.46
N ALA A 690 -11.53 29.28 -22.73
CA ALA A 690 -10.15 29.76 -22.70
C ALA A 690 -9.19 28.64 -22.24
N HIS A 691 -9.52 27.92 -21.14
CA HIS A 691 -8.71 26.81 -20.67
C HIS A 691 -8.59 25.67 -21.69
N PHE A 692 -9.70 25.33 -22.35
CA PHE A 692 -9.66 24.23 -23.32
C PHE A 692 -8.90 24.61 -24.58
N CYS A 693 -8.97 25.87 -25.03
CA CYS A 693 -8.23 26.36 -26.20
C CYS A 693 -6.72 26.44 -25.97
N GLU A 694 -6.26 26.53 -24.70
CA GLU A 694 -4.84 26.38 -24.37
C GLU A 694 -4.32 24.98 -24.77
N LEU A 695 -5.19 23.96 -24.69
CA LEU A 695 -4.87 22.55 -24.98
C LEU A 695 -5.10 22.21 -26.46
N THR A 696 -6.27 22.58 -27.00
CA THR A 696 -6.71 22.27 -28.37
C THR A 696 -7.28 23.51 -29.06
N PRO A 697 -6.45 24.27 -29.75
CA PRO A 697 -6.92 25.40 -30.53
C PRO A 697 -7.93 25.00 -31.62
N PRO A 698 -8.88 25.88 -32.02
CA PRO A 698 -9.88 25.55 -33.04
C PRO A 698 -9.26 25.03 -34.34
N GLY A 699 -9.81 23.92 -34.85
CA GLY A 699 -9.35 23.28 -36.08
C GLY A 699 -8.04 22.48 -35.93
N ARG A 700 -7.50 22.32 -34.74
CA ARG A 700 -6.28 21.52 -34.45
C ARG A 700 -6.53 20.59 -33.30
N LEU A 701 -6.05 19.35 -33.41
CA LEU A 701 -6.00 18.37 -32.34
C LEU A 701 -4.53 17.96 -32.17
N PRO A 702 -3.93 18.18 -30.99
CA PRO A 702 -2.55 17.78 -30.75
C PRO A 702 -2.39 16.26 -30.86
N GLY A 703 -1.31 15.80 -31.51
CA GLY A 703 -0.94 14.38 -31.55
C GLY A 703 -0.20 13.92 -30.29
N GLY A 704 0.00 12.62 -30.14
CA GLY A 704 0.88 12.05 -29.10
C GLY A 704 0.26 11.89 -27.70
N GLN A 705 -0.98 12.33 -27.51
CA GLN A 705 -1.69 12.21 -26.24
C GLN A 705 -3.15 11.79 -26.48
N PRO A 706 -3.49 10.50 -26.37
CA PRO A 706 -4.84 9.99 -26.69
C PRO A 706 -5.98 10.73 -25.99
N TRP A 707 -5.75 11.18 -24.77
CA TRP A 707 -6.78 11.86 -23.96
C TRP A 707 -7.22 13.24 -24.54
N HIS A 708 -6.43 13.87 -25.39
CA HIS A 708 -6.84 15.12 -26.04
C HIS A 708 -8.10 14.93 -26.90
N HIS A 709 -8.31 13.72 -27.44
CA HIS A 709 -9.50 13.39 -28.21
C HIS A 709 -10.78 13.41 -27.36
N THR A 710 -10.67 13.28 -26.01
CA THR A 710 -11.83 13.35 -25.10
C THR A 710 -12.35 14.75 -24.87
N LEU A 711 -11.56 15.78 -25.22
CA LEU A 711 -11.91 17.19 -24.98
C LEU A 711 -13.03 17.72 -25.88
N VAL A 712 -13.38 17.00 -26.95
CA VAL A 712 -14.34 17.47 -27.97
C VAL A 712 -15.68 17.89 -27.38
N LEU A 713 -16.23 17.13 -26.43
CA LEU A 713 -17.50 17.47 -25.77
C LEU A 713 -17.41 18.75 -24.95
N ASP A 714 -16.31 18.95 -24.23
CA ASP A 714 -16.07 20.10 -23.35
C ASP A 714 -15.85 21.37 -24.15
N LEU A 715 -15.02 21.30 -25.20
CA LEU A 715 -14.76 22.37 -26.16
C LEU A 715 -16.04 22.84 -26.85
N VAL A 716 -16.81 21.89 -27.41
CA VAL A 716 -18.05 22.22 -28.13
C VAL A 716 -19.09 22.74 -27.15
N THR A 717 -19.21 22.18 -25.95
CA THR A 717 -20.12 22.71 -24.93
C THR A 717 -19.82 24.18 -24.61
N ALA A 718 -18.56 24.52 -24.35
CA ALA A 718 -18.14 25.87 -24.03
C ALA A 718 -18.33 26.82 -25.22
N ALA A 719 -17.93 26.40 -26.43
CA ALA A 719 -18.05 27.21 -27.65
C ALA A 719 -19.51 27.52 -28.01
N VAL A 720 -20.42 26.52 -27.92
CA VAL A 720 -21.86 26.74 -28.21
C VAL A 720 -22.47 27.71 -27.21
N HIS A 721 -22.16 27.59 -25.93
CA HIS A 721 -22.72 28.48 -24.88
C HIS A 721 -22.14 29.90 -24.93
N THR A 722 -21.01 30.10 -25.58
CA THR A 722 -20.39 31.42 -25.79
C THR A 722 -20.69 31.99 -27.18
N GLY A 723 -21.54 31.31 -27.99
CA GLY A 723 -21.93 31.77 -29.33
C GLY A 723 -20.89 31.53 -30.43
N ARG A 724 -19.82 30.78 -30.14
CA ARG A 724 -18.70 30.50 -31.08
C ARG A 724 -19.00 29.26 -31.94
N LEU A 725 -20.10 29.29 -32.70
CA LEU A 725 -20.56 28.13 -33.44
C LEU A 725 -19.56 27.68 -34.55
N ASP A 726 -18.87 28.60 -35.15
CA ASP A 726 -17.88 28.26 -36.20
C ASP A 726 -16.64 27.57 -35.60
N GLU A 727 -16.23 27.99 -34.40
CA GLU A 727 -15.16 27.34 -33.64
C GLU A 727 -15.61 25.94 -33.14
N ALA A 728 -16.87 25.81 -32.68
CA ALA A 728 -17.44 24.50 -32.33
C ALA A 728 -17.40 23.52 -33.53
N ARG A 729 -17.79 23.99 -34.74
CA ARG A 729 -17.69 23.19 -35.98
C ARG A 729 -16.25 22.86 -36.32
N ALA A 730 -15.29 23.79 -36.11
CA ALA A 730 -13.87 23.54 -36.33
C ALA A 730 -13.30 22.46 -35.42
N HIS A 731 -13.72 22.43 -34.13
CA HIS A 731 -13.34 21.36 -33.19
C HIS A 731 -13.90 20.00 -33.61
N LEU A 732 -15.17 19.96 -34.06
CA LEU A 732 -15.78 18.73 -34.58
C LEU A 732 -15.06 18.24 -35.83
N ALA A 733 -14.74 19.13 -36.77
CA ALA A 733 -14.00 18.79 -37.96
C ALA A 733 -12.59 18.26 -37.71
N ALA A 734 -11.89 18.86 -36.70
CA ALA A 734 -10.58 18.36 -36.24
C ALA A 734 -10.69 16.96 -35.64
N GLY A 735 -11.70 16.70 -34.81
CA GLY A 735 -11.98 15.36 -34.23
C GLY A 735 -12.32 14.33 -35.30
N ALA A 736 -13.12 14.71 -36.30
CA ALA A 736 -13.45 13.82 -37.41
C ALA A 736 -12.22 13.52 -38.30
N ALA A 737 -11.41 14.53 -38.61
CA ALA A 737 -10.16 14.34 -39.37
C ALA A 737 -9.16 13.41 -38.64
N ALA A 738 -9.12 13.50 -37.29
CA ALA A 738 -8.29 12.63 -36.44
C ALA A 738 -8.96 11.27 -36.16
N ARG A 739 -10.14 10.98 -36.72
CA ARG A 739 -10.90 9.74 -36.47
C ARG A 739 -11.15 9.46 -34.99
N SER A 740 -11.34 10.51 -34.19
CA SER A 740 -11.46 10.43 -32.76
C SER A 740 -12.57 9.47 -32.28
N ALA A 741 -13.70 9.43 -33.01
CA ALA A 741 -14.82 8.53 -32.69
C ALA A 741 -14.48 7.04 -32.79
N GLU A 742 -13.40 6.68 -33.47
CA GLU A 742 -13.01 5.29 -33.71
C GLU A 742 -12.06 4.73 -32.64
N ILE A 743 -11.56 5.59 -31.72
CA ILE A 743 -10.58 5.19 -30.70
C ILE A 743 -11.19 4.23 -29.68
N SER A 744 -12.40 4.57 -29.16
CA SER A 744 -13.13 3.71 -28.21
C SER A 744 -14.63 4.07 -28.21
N GLY A 745 -15.45 3.21 -27.55
CA GLY A 745 -16.88 3.49 -27.40
C GLY A 745 -17.17 4.81 -26.70
N ARG A 746 -16.33 5.23 -25.72
CA ARG A 746 -16.47 6.53 -25.08
C ARG A 746 -16.19 7.69 -26.04
N HIS A 747 -15.13 7.60 -26.83
CA HIS A 747 -14.80 8.63 -27.82
C HIS A 747 -15.92 8.77 -28.87
N ALA A 748 -16.48 7.65 -29.32
CA ALA A 748 -17.66 7.66 -30.21
C ALA A 748 -18.83 8.40 -29.55
N PHE A 749 -19.12 8.11 -28.30
CA PHE A 749 -20.16 8.78 -27.54
C PHE A 749 -19.89 10.30 -27.38
N LEU A 750 -18.67 10.69 -26.97
CA LEU A 750 -18.31 12.10 -26.80
C LEU A 750 -18.41 12.89 -28.11
N CYS A 751 -17.97 12.32 -29.23
CA CYS A 751 -18.09 12.94 -30.56
C CYS A 751 -19.56 13.08 -30.98
N ALA A 752 -20.39 12.07 -30.78
CA ALA A 752 -21.82 12.12 -31.08
C ALA A 752 -22.56 13.14 -30.19
N ALA A 753 -22.24 13.17 -28.89
CA ALA A 753 -22.78 14.15 -27.96
C ALA A 753 -22.40 15.60 -28.34
N ALA A 754 -21.12 15.82 -28.71
CA ALA A 754 -20.65 17.12 -29.16
C ALA A 754 -21.34 17.56 -30.48
N THR A 755 -21.52 16.62 -31.42
CA THR A 755 -22.27 16.86 -32.65
C THR A 755 -23.72 17.28 -32.33
N ALA A 756 -24.38 16.62 -31.39
CA ALA A 756 -25.74 16.95 -30.99
C ALA A 756 -25.86 18.36 -30.41
N LEU A 757 -24.87 18.80 -29.62
CA LEU A 757 -24.85 20.15 -29.05
C LEU A 757 -24.67 21.26 -30.09
N ALA A 758 -23.90 20.99 -31.15
CA ALA A 758 -23.60 21.97 -32.21
C ALA A 758 -24.53 21.86 -33.45
N ALA A 759 -25.49 20.93 -33.40
CA ALA A 759 -26.42 20.69 -34.50
C ALA A 759 -27.40 21.87 -34.67
N ASP A 760 -27.74 22.20 -35.92
CA ASP A 760 -28.82 23.14 -36.26
C ASP A 760 -30.17 22.55 -35.85
N ASP A 761 -31.14 23.42 -35.58
CA ASP A 761 -32.43 23.03 -34.99
C ASP A 761 -33.19 21.88 -35.69
N PRO A 762 -33.23 21.80 -37.02
CA PRO A 762 -33.95 20.70 -37.70
C PRO A 762 -33.32 19.32 -37.45
N GLU A 763 -32.00 19.28 -37.19
CA GLU A 763 -31.22 18.06 -37.08
C GLU A 763 -30.94 17.69 -35.64
N ALA A 764 -31.07 18.60 -34.68
CA ALA A 764 -30.65 18.47 -33.32
C ALA A 764 -31.31 17.26 -32.58
N GLU A 765 -32.62 17.06 -32.75
CA GLU A 765 -33.31 15.93 -32.08
C GLU A 765 -32.77 14.58 -32.58
N ALA A 766 -32.56 14.44 -33.87
CA ALA A 766 -31.98 13.21 -34.47
C ALA A 766 -30.55 12.99 -33.96
N ALA A 767 -29.75 14.05 -33.82
CA ALA A 767 -28.39 13.98 -33.32
C ALA A 767 -28.35 13.57 -31.84
N TYR A 768 -29.25 14.10 -30.97
CA TYR A 768 -29.37 13.64 -29.57
C TYR A 768 -29.74 12.16 -29.49
N LEU A 769 -30.71 11.71 -30.30
CA LEU A 769 -31.11 10.30 -30.32
C LEU A 769 -29.97 9.39 -30.85
N ALA A 770 -29.21 9.85 -31.83
CA ALA A 770 -28.03 9.13 -32.33
C ALA A 770 -26.94 9.01 -31.25
N ALA A 771 -26.72 10.05 -30.43
CA ALA A 771 -25.77 9.99 -29.34
C ALA A 771 -26.20 8.99 -28.24
N TYR A 772 -27.49 8.90 -27.92
CA TYR A 772 -28.02 7.89 -26.99
C TYR A 772 -27.92 6.46 -27.56
N ALA A 773 -27.96 6.30 -28.87
CA ALA A 773 -27.89 5.00 -29.54
C ALA A 773 -26.44 4.46 -29.69
N VAL A 774 -25.42 5.23 -29.31
CA VAL A 774 -24.04 4.74 -29.28
C VAL A 774 -23.92 3.54 -28.32
N PRO A 775 -23.40 2.38 -28.77
CA PRO A 775 -23.28 1.21 -27.92
C PRO A 775 -22.51 1.51 -26.65
N GLY A 776 -23.09 1.14 -25.51
CA GLY A 776 -22.48 1.37 -24.19
C GLY A 776 -22.60 2.81 -23.65
N ALA A 777 -23.38 3.68 -24.26
CA ALA A 777 -23.57 5.07 -23.81
C ALA A 777 -23.98 5.18 -22.35
N GLU A 778 -24.75 4.23 -21.82
CA GLU A 778 -25.19 4.16 -20.44
C GLU A 778 -24.06 3.95 -19.44
N GLN A 779 -22.91 3.44 -19.85
CA GLN A 779 -21.74 3.24 -19.01
C GLN A 779 -21.07 4.57 -18.61
N TRP A 780 -21.14 5.60 -19.48
CA TRP A 780 -20.51 6.90 -19.30
C TRP A 780 -21.43 7.82 -18.46
N VAL A 781 -21.62 7.43 -17.22
CA VAL A 781 -22.67 7.95 -16.32
C VAL A 781 -22.68 9.47 -16.21
N PHE A 782 -21.50 10.09 -16.04
CA PHE A 782 -21.37 11.54 -15.92
C PHE A 782 -21.57 12.25 -17.26
N ASP A 783 -20.92 11.77 -18.32
CA ASP A 783 -21.01 12.39 -19.65
C ASP A 783 -22.44 12.26 -20.22
N LEU A 784 -23.11 11.12 -19.99
CA LEU A 784 -24.50 10.91 -20.36
C LEU A 784 -25.45 11.85 -19.60
N ALA A 785 -25.19 12.12 -18.32
CA ALA A 785 -25.99 13.08 -17.56
C ALA A 785 -25.83 14.51 -18.10
N ARG A 786 -24.62 14.89 -18.56
CA ARG A 786 -24.37 16.18 -19.20
C ARG A 786 -25.12 16.29 -20.53
N LEU A 787 -25.11 15.24 -21.34
CA LEU A 787 -25.89 15.19 -22.60
C LEU A 787 -27.38 15.31 -22.30
N ARG A 788 -27.91 14.59 -21.28
CA ARG A 788 -29.32 14.68 -20.89
C ARG A 788 -29.71 16.07 -20.41
N LEU A 789 -28.84 16.76 -19.65
CA LEU A 789 -29.06 18.14 -19.26
C LEU A 789 -29.18 19.06 -20.48
N ALA A 790 -28.29 18.96 -21.43
CA ALA A 790 -28.30 19.75 -22.66
C ALA A 790 -29.53 19.45 -23.51
N HIS A 791 -29.86 18.18 -23.73
CA HIS A 791 -31.06 17.75 -24.47
C HIS A 791 -32.33 18.19 -23.80
N GLY A 792 -32.49 18.00 -22.51
CA GLY A 792 -33.66 18.41 -21.74
C GLY A 792 -33.88 19.93 -21.78
N ALA A 793 -32.80 20.71 -21.71
CA ALA A 793 -32.85 22.17 -21.87
C ALA A 793 -33.23 22.55 -23.31
N TRP A 794 -32.73 21.84 -24.33
CA TRP A 794 -33.14 22.06 -25.72
C TRP A 794 -34.62 21.73 -25.92
N LEU A 795 -35.12 20.57 -25.47
CA LEU A 795 -36.52 20.16 -25.53
C LEU A 795 -37.45 21.21 -24.86
N ARG A 796 -37.05 21.71 -23.69
CA ARG A 796 -37.81 22.76 -22.98
C ARG A 796 -37.91 24.04 -23.81
N ARG A 797 -36.78 24.55 -24.32
CA ARG A 797 -36.76 25.77 -25.14
C ARG A 797 -37.60 25.64 -26.40
N ARG A 798 -37.78 24.45 -26.95
CA ARG A 798 -38.58 24.13 -28.13
C ARG A 798 -40.01 23.65 -27.81
N HIS A 799 -40.40 23.67 -26.51
CA HIS A 799 -41.70 23.19 -26.05
C HIS A 799 -41.98 21.75 -26.51
N ARG A 800 -40.95 20.89 -26.63
CA ARG A 800 -41.11 19.50 -27.01
C ARG A 800 -41.42 18.61 -25.79
N PRO A 801 -42.17 17.50 -25.98
CA PRO A 801 -42.42 16.54 -24.90
C PRO A 801 -41.15 15.87 -24.44
N GLY A 802 -41.13 15.32 -23.21
CA GLY A 802 -39.96 14.58 -22.64
C GLY A 802 -38.94 15.44 -21.88
N ALA A 803 -39.01 16.78 -21.97
CA ALA A 803 -38.05 17.67 -21.32
C ALA A 803 -37.87 17.38 -19.81
N ARG A 804 -39.03 17.25 -19.09
CA ARG A 804 -39.00 17.01 -17.63
C ARG A 804 -38.39 15.63 -17.28
N GLU A 805 -38.70 14.59 -18.03
CA GLU A 805 -38.21 13.24 -17.81
C GLU A 805 -36.69 13.19 -18.01
N THR A 806 -36.20 13.76 -19.12
CA THR A 806 -34.77 13.83 -19.46
C THR A 806 -33.98 14.61 -18.41
N LEU A 807 -34.50 15.75 -17.94
CA LEU A 807 -33.87 16.58 -16.90
C LEU A 807 -33.87 15.90 -15.53
N ARG A 808 -34.96 15.19 -15.17
CA ARG A 808 -34.98 14.40 -13.92
C ARG A 808 -33.96 13.26 -13.94
N ALA A 809 -33.83 12.58 -15.05
CA ALA A 809 -32.80 11.53 -15.20
C ALA A 809 -31.38 12.09 -15.02
N ALA A 810 -31.07 13.26 -15.61
CA ALA A 810 -29.79 13.94 -15.40
C ALA A 810 -29.61 14.37 -13.92
N HIS A 811 -30.62 15.01 -13.34
CA HIS A 811 -30.63 15.48 -11.95
C HIS A 811 -30.32 14.33 -10.96
N HIS A 812 -31.01 13.19 -11.13
CA HIS A 812 -30.80 12.01 -10.29
C HIS A 812 -29.34 11.55 -10.31
N VAL A 813 -28.70 11.50 -11.49
CA VAL A 813 -27.30 11.11 -11.63
C VAL A 813 -26.37 12.10 -10.94
N PHE A 814 -26.53 13.41 -11.18
CA PHE A 814 -25.67 14.43 -10.58
C PHE A 814 -25.77 14.45 -9.05
N ARG A 815 -26.97 14.23 -8.51
CA ARG A 815 -27.17 14.08 -7.04
C ARG A 815 -26.42 12.87 -6.50
N ARG A 816 -26.51 11.71 -7.15
CA ARG A 816 -25.76 10.50 -6.77
C ARG A 816 -24.25 10.72 -6.80
N LEU A 817 -23.76 11.43 -7.82
CA LEU A 817 -22.35 11.76 -7.97
C LEU A 817 -21.87 12.89 -7.04
N ARG A 818 -22.79 13.53 -6.29
CA ARG A 818 -22.53 14.75 -5.51
C ARG A 818 -22.01 15.92 -6.34
N ALA A 819 -22.41 15.98 -7.61
CA ALA A 819 -22.07 17.03 -8.57
C ALA A 819 -23.07 18.20 -8.43
N THR A 820 -23.03 18.88 -7.29
CA THR A 820 -24.02 19.87 -6.86
C THR A 820 -24.27 21.01 -7.86
N PRO A 821 -23.26 21.65 -8.50
CA PRO A 821 -23.52 22.71 -9.48
C PRO A 821 -24.28 22.20 -10.71
N TRP A 822 -24.01 20.97 -11.17
CA TRP A 822 -24.74 20.36 -12.28
C TRP A 822 -26.18 20.02 -11.90
N ALA A 823 -26.40 19.51 -10.68
CA ALA A 823 -27.73 19.24 -10.18
C ALA A 823 -28.57 20.54 -10.09
N ALA A 824 -27.97 21.65 -9.62
CA ALA A 824 -28.61 22.96 -9.57
C ALA A 824 -29.02 23.47 -10.97
N GLN A 825 -28.18 23.23 -11.99
CA GLN A 825 -28.53 23.54 -13.37
C GLN A 825 -29.79 22.77 -13.83
N CYS A 826 -29.89 21.47 -13.49
CA CYS A 826 -31.08 20.67 -13.80
C CYS A 826 -32.30 21.19 -13.08
N GLU A 827 -32.19 21.63 -11.81
CA GLU A 827 -33.28 22.17 -11.00
C GLU A 827 -33.84 23.50 -11.58
N GLU A 828 -32.97 24.36 -12.09
CA GLU A 828 -33.34 25.58 -12.77
C GLU A 828 -34.11 25.29 -14.08
N GLU A 829 -33.65 24.37 -14.87
CA GLU A 829 -34.30 23.95 -16.12
C GLU A 829 -35.63 23.24 -15.84
N LEU A 830 -35.75 22.44 -14.78
CA LEU A 830 -36.98 21.80 -14.34
C LEU A 830 -38.00 22.84 -13.85
N ARG A 831 -37.56 23.81 -13.04
CA ARG A 831 -38.43 24.93 -12.65
C ARG A 831 -38.94 25.72 -13.84
N ALA A 832 -38.08 26.00 -14.80
CA ALA A 832 -38.44 26.67 -16.04
C ALA A 832 -39.37 25.81 -16.93
N ALA A 833 -39.35 24.48 -16.78
CA ALA A 833 -40.33 23.57 -17.43
C ALA A 833 -41.65 23.42 -16.67
N GLY A 834 -41.86 24.21 -15.59
CA GLY A 834 -43.10 24.17 -14.78
C GLY A 834 -43.16 22.91 -13.87
N ASP A 835 -42.03 22.34 -13.53
CA ASP A 835 -41.93 21.23 -12.60
C ASP A 835 -41.58 21.76 -11.20
N SER A 836 -42.44 21.46 -10.22
CA SER A 836 -42.12 21.70 -8.82
C SER A 836 -41.14 20.57 -8.39
N VAL A 837 -39.84 20.81 -8.47
CA VAL A 837 -38.87 19.93 -7.84
C VAL A 837 -39.08 20.00 -6.34
N ALA A 838 -39.87 19.08 -5.80
CA ALA A 838 -39.86 18.83 -4.38
C ALA A 838 -38.45 18.34 -4.05
N LEU A 839 -37.64 19.25 -3.51
CA LEU A 839 -36.32 18.87 -2.99
C LEU A 839 -36.54 17.70 -2.03
N PRO A 840 -35.94 16.54 -2.23
CA PRO A 840 -35.69 15.63 -1.12
C PRO A 840 -34.78 16.44 -0.18
N GLN A 841 -35.32 16.83 0.96
CA GLN A 841 -34.51 17.41 2.03
C GLN A 841 -33.41 16.39 2.30
N ASP A 842 -32.16 16.83 2.22
CA ASP A 842 -30.98 16.02 2.61
C ASP A 842 -31.13 15.62 4.08
N GLY A 843 -31.76 14.45 4.29
CA GLY A 843 -31.79 13.76 5.54
C GLY A 843 -30.88 12.55 5.37
N PRO A 844 -30.07 12.14 6.35
CA PRO A 844 -29.36 10.87 6.32
C PRO A 844 -30.34 9.75 6.00
N ALA A 845 -29.84 8.67 5.38
CA ALA A 845 -30.57 7.48 4.97
C ALA A 845 -31.72 7.17 5.94
N ALA A 846 -32.91 6.87 5.41
CA ALA A 846 -34.09 6.62 6.23
C ALA A 846 -33.71 5.66 7.36
N ASP A 847 -33.79 6.18 8.58
CA ASP A 847 -33.63 5.40 9.80
C ASP A 847 -34.66 4.25 9.74
N PRO A 848 -34.32 3.02 10.13
CA PRO A 848 -35.25 1.91 10.20
C PRO A 848 -36.54 2.21 10.98
N SER A 849 -36.56 3.24 11.81
CA SER A 849 -37.69 3.76 12.56
C SER A 849 -38.79 4.49 11.73
N GLY A 850 -38.54 4.73 10.42
CA GLY A 850 -39.50 5.45 9.54
C GLY A 850 -39.69 6.93 9.84
N LEU A 851 -38.79 7.53 10.63
CA LEU A 851 -38.84 8.96 10.97
C LEU A 851 -38.09 9.80 9.94
N THR A 852 -38.59 10.98 9.62
CA THR A 852 -37.83 11.96 8.84
C THR A 852 -36.67 12.54 9.69
N GLY A 853 -35.60 13.03 9.07
CA GLY A 853 -34.45 13.59 9.78
C GLY A 853 -34.79 14.71 10.77
N GLN A 854 -35.86 15.48 10.51
CA GLN A 854 -36.36 16.49 11.45
C GLN A 854 -37.16 15.85 12.60
N GLU A 855 -37.95 14.84 12.31
CA GLU A 855 -38.69 14.08 13.34
C GLU A 855 -37.72 13.33 14.24
N LEU A 856 -36.66 12.70 13.69
CA LEU A 856 -35.62 12.01 14.45
C LEU A 856 -34.85 12.97 15.36
N ARG A 857 -34.51 14.16 14.88
CA ARG A 857 -33.83 15.17 15.67
C ARG A 857 -34.71 15.68 16.84
N ILE A 858 -36.03 15.89 16.60
CA ILE A 858 -37.01 16.25 17.63
C ILE A 858 -37.19 15.09 18.61
N ALA A 859 -37.28 13.84 18.13
CA ALA A 859 -37.41 12.65 18.96
C ALA A 859 -36.22 12.46 19.89
N ARG A 860 -35.00 12.59 19.38
CA ARG A 860 -33.76 12.50 20.18
C ARG A 860 -33.71 13.58 21.28
N LEU A 861 -33.99 14.83 20.94
CA LEU A 861 -34.02 15.91 21.93
C LEU A 861 -35.17 15.74 22.94
N ALA A 862 -36.28 15.15 22.55
CA ALA A 862 -37.38 14.84 23.47
C ALA A 862 -37.03 13.63 24.37
N ALA A 863 -36.26 12.67 23.88
CA ALA A 863 -35.78 11.53 24.63
C ALA A 863 -34.78 11.94 25.75
N THR A 864 -33.99 13.01 25.53
CA THR A 864 -33.09 13.56 26.58
C THR A 864 -33.85 14.38 27.65
N GLY A 865 -35.16 14.45 27.59
CA GLY A 865 -36.02 15.12 28.61
C GLY A 865 -36.28 16.61 28.36
N LEU A 866 -35.78 17.20 27.28
CA LEU A 866 -35.98 18.62 26.96
C LEU A 866 -37.45 18.94 26.70
N THR A 867 -38.00 20.02 27.24
CA THR A 867 -39.39 20.46 27.02
C THR A 867 -39.62 20.96 25.57
N ASN A 868 -40.83 20.97 25.09
CA ASN A 868 -41.18 21.50 23.75
C ASN A 868 -40.68 22.94 23.55
N LYS A 869 -40.57 23.72 24.62
CA LYS A 869 -40.09 25.10 24.60
C LYS A 869 -38.57 25.16 24.40
N GLU A 870 -37.84 24.27 25.01
CA GLU A 870 -36.39 24.15 24.90
C GLU A 870 -35.99 23.59 23.54
N ILE A 871 -36.67 22.53 23.06
CA ILE A 871 -36.52 21.98 21.73
C ILE A 871 -36.79 23.03 20.66
N GLY A 872 -37.90 23.78 20.85
CA GLY A 872 -38.28 24.86 19.93
C GLY A 872 -37.21 25.95 19.86
N ARG A 873 -36.60 26.33 20.98
CA ARG A 873 -35.51 27.31 21.03
C ARG A 873 -34.26 26.78 20.30
N GLN A 874 -33.92 25.52 20.50
CA GLN A 874 -32.75 24.91 19.93
C GLN A 874 -32.86 24.68 18.43
N LEU A 875 -34.07 24.35 17.93
CA LEU A 875 -34.34 24.09 16.51
C LEU A 875 -34.99 25.26 15.77
N ARG A 876 -35.16 26.42 16.41
CA ARG A 876 -35.84 27.60 15.89
C ARG A 876 -37.26 27.31 15.43
N LEU A 877 -38.00 26.48 16.18
CA LEU A 877 -39.37 26.10 15.95
C LEU A 877 -40.29 26.64 17.06
N SER A 878 -41.58 26.81 16.76
CA SER A 878 -42.55 27.12 17.82
C SER A 878 -42.79 25.89 18.72
N PRO A 879 -43.05 26.05 20.04
CA PRO A 879 -43.37 24.91 20.90
C PRO A 879 -44.59 24.11 20.43
N ARG A 880 -45.50 24.75 19.74
CA ARG A 880 -46.68 24.15 19.12
C ARG A 880 -46.31 23.28 17.92
N THR A 881 -45.34 23.71 17.11
CA THR A 881 -44.79 22.94 16.00
C THR A 881 -44.04 21.69 16.49
N VAL A 882 -43.26 21.81 17.55
CA VAL A 882 -42.59 20.65 18.19
C VAL A 882 -43.62 19.65 18.70
N GLY A 883 -44.73 20.13 19.34
CA GLY A 883 -45.82 19.28 19.79
C GLY A 883 -46.49 18.52 18.63
N ALA A 884 -46.75 19.22 17.51
CA ALA A 884 -47.33 18.61 16.31
C ALA A 884 -46.40 17.50 15.70
N HIS A 885 -45.09 17.72 15.70
CA HIS A 885 -44.16 16.70 15.29
C HIS A 885 -44.16 15.49 16.23
N LEU A 886 -44.10 15.69 17.53
CA LEU A 886 -44.15 14.60 18.50
C LEU A 886 -45.42 13.77 18.38
N TYR A 887 -46.56 14.42 18.12
CA TYR A 887 -47.82 13.74 17.88
C TYR A 887 -47.81 12.83 16.64
N LYS A 888 -47.05 13.17 15.61
CA LYS A 888 -46.81 12.33 14.41
C LYS A 888 -45.75 11.27 14.63
N ILE A 889 -44.74 11.51 15.47
CA ILE A 889 -43.63 10.61 15.78
C ILE A 889 -44.11 9.39 16.59
N PHE A 890 -44.96 9.60 17.60
CA PHE A 890 -45.40 8.53 18.50
C PHE A 890 -46.06 7.35 17.78
N PRO A 891 -47.00 7.53 16.84
CA PRO A 891 -47.54 6.44 16.07
C PRO A 891 -46.53 5.75 15.17
N LYS A 892 -45.56 6.48 14.64
CA LYS A 892 -44.50 5.91 13.78
C LYS A 892 -43.55 4.98 14.54
N LEU A 893 -43.33 5.30 15.83
CA LEU A 893 -42.48 4.48 16.71
C LEU A 893 -43.30 3.45 17.53
N GLY A 894 -44.64 3.40 17.35
CA GLY A 894 -45.51 2.49 18.08
C GLY A 894 -45.62 2.79 19.58
N ILE A 895 -45.35 4.04 20.01
CA ILE A 895 -45.35 4.45 21.41
C ILE A 895 -46.54 5.39 21.72
N THR A 896 -46.94 5.41 22.97
CA THR A 896 -48.07 6.23 23.43
C THR A 896 -47.63 7.34 24.40
N SER A 897 -46.37 7.36 24.80
CA SER A 897 -45.88 8.34 25.76
C SER A 897 -44.49 8.87 25.42
N ARG A 898 -44.18 10.08 25.83
CA ARG A 898 -42.88 10.72 25.67
C ARG A 898 -41.78 9.96 26.40
N ALA A 899 -42.07 9.36 27.54
CA ALA A 899 -41.11 8.62 28.32
C ALA A 899 -40.56 7.35 27.59
N ALA A 900 -41.36 6.82 26.66
CA ALA A 900 -40.95 5.64 25.86
C ALA A 900 -40.04 6.00 24.70
N LEU A 901 -39.77 7.28 24.39
CA LEU A 901 -38.93 7.70 23.25
C LEU A 901 -37.49 7.19 23.34
N ALA A 902 -36.89 7.25 24.54
CA ALA A 902 -35.52 6.78 24.73
C ALA A 902 -35.40 5.30 24.39
N HIS A 903 -36.28 4.48 24.92
CA HIS A 903 -36.28 3.02 24.68
C HIS A 903 -36.59 2.66 23.24
N ALA A 904 -37.52 3.43 22.59
CA ALA A 904 -37.85 3.17 21.19
C ALA A 904 -36.80 3.61 20.20
N LEU A 905 -35.90 4.52 20.57
CA LEU A 905 -34.75 4.96 19.72
C LEU A 905 -33.48 4.15 19.95
N ASP A 906 -33.31 3.46 21.11
CA ASP A 906 -32.15 2.63 21.42
C ASP A 906 -32.37 1.13 21.08
N GLY A 907 -33.59 0.75 20.73
CA GLY A 907 -33.99 -0.65 20.44
C GLY A 907 -34.22 -0.97 18.97
N GLY A 908 -33.75 -0.10 18.03
CA GLY A 908 -33.86 -0.31 16.60
C GLY A 908 -32.53 -0.68 15.93
#